data_3bf5e776c666123dca7cb1014fa5ece4
#
_entry.id   3bf5e776c666123dca7cb1014fa5ece4
#
_cell.length_a   1.000
_cell.length_b   1.000
_cell.length_c   1.000
_cell.angle_alpha   90.00
_cell.angle_beta   90.00
_cell.angle_gamma   90.00
#
_symmetry.space_group_name_H-M   'P 1'
#
loop_
_entity.id
_entity.type
_entity.pdbx_description
1 polymer ?
#
loop_
_entity_poly.entity_id
_entity_poly.type
_entity_poly.pdbx_seq_one_letter_code
_entity_poly.pdbx_strand_id
1 'polypeptide(L)'
;MAPMLPPRRLRPFSAATATLALACSSAAHAATTSATGNASATVLTGAPSTVASTSGQGGRATTSTTATTSNTTPAGDAQPDADGVLSDHRYDHTTVTASPMNALRQSVGLSRMPHDAMHTPQNINVVPQVLMQQQNVKSLDEALKNVPGITASVGEGEGGMAGDQFLIRGFQSQNDIYENGLRDFGVYTRDSFDYDHVSVIKGPSSEVFGNGTTGGAINIVTKAPHLGNAYQANFSGGSGSYYRGTLDINQQLTNSIAFRLTGMGNENNVVGRDYIYSHRWGIAPSIAFGLGKKVSFVLEYFHQNDNRIPDYGVPVVYKPGQAIGRPVTEYGVRRTNWYGTTYDQDNSSDDMITGRLTAHVSPILTLYNDMRGGIFHRYFSASQEACSSMAAGTTAYNNNLINGSVPSATCNSDFFSANPASAQVARNGGVGGPEPYRQSDWSIQDVFSGVARFKTGRIRHEVIGGFDIEYVTDHRQNYAYGSNRASTSLLNPSMYVPGLVLGDCNQYPDRLVNISGVGKKCYKDSDALDVGFFLSDQVWFTDYLSVKAGFRWDNWNSHYSATGGDTAKYPDVHYGQDETTINPSVSIMYTPRSNLMVYFNWSQSTTPLSMYVTNSSEPMTAKSQSAAPERSSLYEIGAKYSAFHDRIGMTAALFRLDKSNSIQTDPTTGDISATSDQERNQGLELSISGTLLPNWMFYGTYALYDPTITKAGSSTSKQGGQIQYVPHNQATAWTSYEIAPRRPWNMTVGGGLTWRQGVWLDQANTARAPATVEFDAMVSHRFDNHWRVAMNAYNLDNRLNYGSLFSNRVTPSIGRSFLFNVSAQY
;
A
#
# COMPACT_ATOMS: atom_id res chain seq x y z
N MET A 1 19.38 -23.27 34.38
CA MET A 1 18.33 -24.21 33.92
C MET A 1 17.01 -23.61 34.33
N ALA A 2 16.41 -22.87 33.44
CA ALA A 2 15.03 -22.44 33.58
C ALA A 2 14.15 -23.37 32.73
N PRO A 3 12.96 -23.80 33.19
CA PRO A 3 12.16 -24.77 32.46
C PRO A 3 11.61 -24.17 31.17
N MET A 4 11.84 -24.89 30.08
CA MET A 4 11.17 -24.63 28.80
C MET A 4 9.66 -24.80 29.00
N LEU A 5 8.92 -23.75 28.70
CA LEU A 5 7.48 -23.84 28.52
C LEU A 5 7.20 -24.65 27.24
N PRO A 6 6.31 -25.64 27.27
CA PRO A 6 5.96 -26.39 26.07
C PRO A 6 5.24 -25.49 25.06
N PRO A 7 5.35 -25.78 23.75
CA PRO A 7 4.65 -25.03 22.73
C PRO A 7 3.14 -25.08 23.01
N ARG A 8 2.53 -23.93 23.24
CA ARG A 8 1.08 -23.81 23.30
C ARG A 8 0.53 -24.27 21.95
N ARG A 9 -0.16 -25.39 21.96
CA ARG A 9 -1.01 -25.80 20.84
C ARG A 9 -2.02 -24.68 20.62
N LEU A 10 -1.89 -23.96 19.52
CA LEU A 10 -2.86 -22.99 19.06
C LEU A 10 -4.18 -23.73 18.85
N ARG A 11 -5.23 -23.27 19.51
CA ARG A 11 -6.59 -23.72 19.25
C ARG A 11 -6.99 -23.23 17.86
N PRO A 12 -7.66 -24.03 17.02
CA PRO A 12 -8.06 -23.59 15.70
C PRO A 12 -9.02 -22.39 15.79
N PHE A 13 -8.75 -21.39 14.99
CA PHE A 13 -9.51 -20.14 14.85
C PHE A 13 -10.95 -20.34 14.36
N SER A 14 -11.31 -21.56 13.96
CA SER A 14 -12.62 -21.95 13.42
C SER A 14 -13.80 -21.65 14.33
N ALA A 15 -13.59 -21.55 15.66
CA ALA A 15 -14.66 -21.25 16.60
C ALA A 15 -15.01 -19.75 16.67
N ALA A 16 -14.04 -18.84 16.46
CA ALA A 16 -14.29 -17.41 16.56
C ALA A 16 -14.98 -16.83 15.32
N THR A 17 -14.65 -17.35 14.12
CA THR A 17 -15.29 -16.90 12.86
C THR A 17 -16.73 -17.40 12.77
N ALA A 18 -17.01 -18.63 13.24
CA ALA A 18 -18.36 -19.16 13.29
C ALA A 18 -19.22 -18.43 14.35
N THR A 19 -18.64 -18.03 15.46
CA THR A 19 -19.34 -17.28 16.52
C THR A 19 -19.71 -15.87 16.09
N LEU A 20 -18.89 -15.22 15.27
CA LEU A 20 -19.19 -13.88 14.73
C LEU A 20 -20.35 -13.94 13.72
N ALA A 21 -20.41 -14.96 12.88
CA ALA A 21 -21.50 -15.16 11.92
C ALA A 21 -22.84 -15.48 12.63
N LEU A 22 -22.81 -16.23 13.75
CA LEU A 22 -24.02 -16.52 14.53
C LEU A 22 -24.49 -15.30 15.35
N ALA A 23 -23.56 -14.46 15.85
CA ALA A 23 -23.92 -13.25 16.56
C ALA A 23 -24.63 -12.22 15.68
N CYS A 24 -24.26 -12.14 14.40
CA CYS A 24 -24.93 -11.27 13.44
C CYS A 24 -26.35 -11.73 13.11
N SER A 25 -26.61 -13.05 13.05
CA SER A 25 -27.96 -13.56 12.80
C SER A 25 -28.91 -13.35 13.99
N SER A 26 -28.41 -13.38 15.21
CA SER A 26 -29.20 -13.12 16.42
C SER A 26 -29.48 -11.62 16.63
N ALA A 27 -28.58 -10.73 16.24
CA ALA A 27 -28.79 -9.29 16.31
C ALA A 27 -29.83 -8.80 15.28
N ALA A 28 -29.86 -9.38 14.09
CA ALA A 28 -30.89 -9.08 13.06
C ALA A 28 -32.29 -9.55 13.51
N HIS A 29 -32.40 -10.67 14.25
CA HIS A 29 -33.69 -11.14 14.78
C HIS A 29 -34.19 -10.32 15.98
N ALA A 30 -33.29 -9.79 16.80
CA ALA A 30 -33.65 -8.96 17.93
C ALA A 30 -34.17 -7.56 17.51
N ALA A 31 -33.71 -7.04 16.39
CA ALA A 31 -34.17 -5.74 15.88
C ALA A 31 -35.58 -5.79 15.25
N THR A 32 -36.03 -6.97 14.79
CA THR A 32 -37.37 -7.17 14.21
C THR A 32 -38.47 -7.49 15.22
N THR A 33 -38.13 -7.85 16.46
CA THR A 33 -39.13 -8.23 17.48
C THR A 33 -39.51 -7.14 18.48
N SER A 34 -38.89 -5.95 18.42
CA SER A 34 -39.20 -4.83 19.31
C SER A 34 -40.17 -3.78 18.79
N ALA A 35 -40.80 -4.00 17.62
CA ALA A 35 -41.74 -3.06 16.98
C ALA A 35 -43.22 -3.49 17.04
N THR A 36 -43.61 -4.44 17.93
CA THR A 36 -45.01 -4.79 18.14
C THR A 36 -45.35 -4.83 19.62
N GLY A 37 -45.90 -3.74 20.10
CA GLY A 37 -46.38 -3.68 21.50
C GLY A 37 -47.24 -2.46 21.77
N ASN A 38 -48.58 -2.69 21.71
CA ASN A 38 -49.69 -1.99 22.31
C ASN A 38 -50.25 -0.71 21.69
N ALA A 39 -51.38 -0.88 20.99
CA ALA A 39 -52.53 0.00 21.15
C ALA A 39 -53.80 -0.84 21.11
N SER A 40 -54.54 -0.76 22.19
CA SER A 40 -55.79 -1.49 22.47
C SER A 40 -56.92 -1.11 21.55
N ALA A 41 -57.75 -2.09 21.30
CA ALA A 41 -58.95 -2.05 20.48
C ALA A 41 -60.08 -1.26 21.09
N THR A 42 -60.90 -0.60 20.28
CA THR A 42 -62.30 -0.41 20.51
C THR A 42 -63.09 -0.75 19.22
N VAL A 43 -63.93 -1.75 19.38
CA VAL A 43 -64.83 -2.29 18.39
C VAL A 43 -66.06 -1.34 18.24
N LEU A 44 -66.45 -1.02 17.04
CA LEU A 44 -67.88 -0.78 16.70
C LEU A 44 -68.17 -1.27 15.30
N THR A 45 -69.18 -2.09 15.24
CA THR A 45 -69.82 -2.84 14.16
C THR A 45 -70.65 -1.96 13.21
N GLY A 46 -70.71 -2.40 11.97
CA GLY A 46 -71.70 -1.86 11.06
C GLY A 46 -71.46 -2.17 9.56
N ALA A 47 -72.00 -3.25 9.03
CA ALA A 47 -72.18 -3.53 7.60
C ALA A 47 -73.67 -3.31 7.23
N PRO A 48 -74.15 -3.56 6.00
CA PRO A 48 -73.70 -3.17 4.64
C PRO A 48 -74.85 -2.47 3.87
N SER A 49 -74.60 -1.96 2.69
CA SER A 49 -75.65 -1.97 1.57
C SER A 49 -75.04 -1.36 0.28
N THR A 50 -74.96 -2.13 -0.66
CA THR A 50 -75.60 -2.31 -2.03
C THR A 50 -76.03 -1.08 -2.83
N VAL A 51 -75.59 -1.18 -4.11
CA VAL A 51 -76.24 -0.93 -5.39
C VAL A 51 -76.33 0.53 -5.90
N ALA A 52 -75.71 0.89 -7.00
CA ALA A 52 -76.27 0.88 -8.33
C ALA A 52 -75.47 1.67 -9.35
N SER A 53 -75.45 1.13 -10.51
CA SER A 53 -74.95 1.62 -11.78
C SER A 53 -75.64 2.94 -12.25
N THR A 54 -74.89 3.80 -12.93
CA THR A 54 -75.33 4.37 -14.22
C THR A 54 -74.17 4.92 -15.05
N SER A 55 -74.25 4.68 -16.30
CA SER A 55 -73.48 5.06 -17.48
C SER A 55 -73.32 6.55 -17.71
N GLY A 56 -72.16 6.94 -18.30
CA GLY A 56 -72.02 8.26 -18.94
C GLY A 56 -70.63 8.58 -19.44
N GLN A 57 -70.38 8.33 -20.67
CA GLN A 57 -69.48 8.88 -21.69
C GLN A 57 -68.45 9.95 -21.30
N GLY A 58 -67.22 9.67 -21.73
CA GLY A 58 -66.41 10.59 -22.53
C GLY A 58 -65.42 11.46 -21.79
N GLY A 59 -64.17 11.09 -21.83
CA GLY A 59 -63.04 11.96 -21.43
C GLY A 59 -61.75 11.24 -21.44
N ARG A 60 -61.00 11.40 -22.49
CA ARG A 60 -59.65 10.87 -22.69
C ARG A 60 -58.68 11.52 -21.69
N ALA A 61 -58.40 10.89 -20.61
CA ALA A 61 -57.36 11.27 -19.69
C ALA A 61 -56.19 10.26 -19.79
N THR A 62 -55.09 10.76 -20.25
CA THR A 62 -53.76 10.08 -20.23
C THR A 62 -53.35 9.81 -18.78
N THR A 63 -53.46 8.57 -18.36
CA THR A 63 -52.84 8.12 -17.11
C THR A 63 -51.33 8.09 -17.27
N SER A 64 -50.64 9.10 -16.72
CA SER A 64 -49.22 9.01 -16.44
C SER A 64 -49.02 8.07 -15.27
N THR A 65 -48.59 6.86 -15.54
CA THR A 65 -48.02 5.97 -14.57
C THR A 65 -46.69 6.61 -14.10
N THR A 66 -46.71 7.19 -12.92
CA THR A 66 -45.46 7.60 -12.19
C THR A 66 -44.73 6.33 -11.83
N ALA A 67 -43.83 5.93 -12.71
CA ALA A 67 -42.72 5.07 -12.32
C ALA A 67 -41.79 5.92 -11.44
N THR A 68 -41.68 5.57 -10.17
CA THR A 68 -40.66 6.06 -9.29
C THR A 68 -39.31 5.56 -9.82
N THR A 69 -38.75 6.27 -10.78
CA THR A 69 -37.33 6.17 -11.09
C THR A 69 -36.60 6.79 -9.93
N SER A 70 -35.89 5.98 -9.17
CA SER A 70 -34.82 6.46 -8.34
C SER A 70 -33.82 7.21 -9.25
N ASN A 71 -33.94 8.51 -9.29
CA ASN A 71 -32.92 9.38 -9.87
C ASN A 71 -31.67 9.22 -9.05
N THR A 72 -30.77 8.35 -9.48
CA THR A 72 -29.34 8.52 -9.20
C THR A 72 -28.93 9.76 -9.96
N THR A 73 -28.96 10.90 -9.28
CA THR A 73 -28.32 12.11 -9.76
C THR A 73 -26.84 11.78 -9.92
N PRO A 74 -26.22 11.96 -11.09
CA PRO A 74 -24.76 11.88 -11.20
C PRO A 74 -24.19 12.89 -10.20
N ALA A 75 -23.05 12.58 -9.61
CA ALA A 75 -22.29 13.51 -8.80
C ALA A 75 -22.25 14.83 -9.58
N GLY A 76 -22.96 15.84 -9.05
CA GLY A 76 -23.14 17.08 -9.77
C GLY A 76 -21.80 17.70 -10.05
N ASP A 77 -21.60 18.18 -11.26
CA ASP A 77 -20.57 19.16 -11.57
C ASP A 77 -20.57 20.17 -10.41
N ALA A 78 -19.39 20.39 -9.79
CA ALA A 78 -19.22 21.50 -8.87
C ALA A 78 -19.45 22.78 -9.68
N GLN A 79 -20.73 23.12 -9.89
CA GLN A 79 -21.11 24.35 -10.56
C GLN A 79 -20.71 25.48 -9.60
N PRO A 80 -19.95 26.48 -10.06
CA PRO A 80 -19.66 27.63 -9.23
C PRO A 80 -21.01 28.18 -8.78
N ASP A 81 -21.17 28.42 -7.48
CA ASP A 81 -22.30 29.15 -6.95
C ASP A 81 -22.39 30.50 -7.63
N ALA A 82 -23.48 31.23 -7.43
CA ALA A 82 -23.75 32.52 -8.09
C ALA A 82 -22.59 33.53 -7.96
N ASP A 83 -21.66 33.30 -7.03
CA ASP A 83 -20.46 34.10 -6.81
C ASP A 83 -19.21 33.55 -7.48
N GLY A 84 -19.28 32.39 -8.17
CA GLY A 84 -18.17 31.74 -8.85
C GLY A 84 -17.13 31.10 -7.91
N VAL A 85 -17.54 30.78 -6.69
CA VAL A 85 -16.75 30.04 -5.71
C VAL A 85 -17.16 28.58 -5.79
N LEU A 86 -16.19 27.68 -5.97
CA LEU A 86 -16.45 26.25 -5.93
C LEU A 86 -16.88 25.87 -4.51
N SER A 87 -18.06 25.31 -4.35
CA SER A 87 -18.51 24.79 -3.08
C SER A 87 -17.67 23.55 -2.71
N ASP A 88 -17.20 23.50 -1.46
CA ASP A 88 -16.44 22.36 -0.94
C ASP A 88 -17.39 21.23 -0.52
N HIS A 89 -17.76 20.37 -1.48
CA HIS A 89 -18.63 19.22 -1.24
C HIS A 89 -17.89 17.95 -0.75
N ARG A 90 -16.58 18.04 -0.47
CA ARG A 90 -15.73 16.87 -0.19
C ARG A 90 -16.07 16.10 1.08
N TYR A 91 -16.70 16.74 2.01
CA TYR A 91 -17.05 16.17 3.30
C TYR A 91 -18.55 16.21 3.59
N ASP A 92 -19.38 16.34 2.55
CA ASP A 92 -20.81 16.12 2.72
C ASP A 92 -21.07 14.61 2.81
N HIS A 93 -20.70 14.03 3.96
CA HIS A 93 -20.95 12.63 4.29
C HIS A 93 -22.46 12.32 4.46
N THR A 94 -23.34 13.17 3.96
CA THR A 94 -24.79 12.97 4.06
C THR A 94 -25.34 12.05 2.98
N THR A 95 -24.57 11.77 1.94
CA THR A 95 -24.99 10.87 0.85
C THR A 95 -23.96 9.76 0.64
N VAL A 96 -24.41 8.51 0.78
CA VAL A 96 -23.66 7.35 0.29
C VAL A 96 -23.74 7.37 -1.23
N THR A 97 -22.82 8.05 -1.88
CA THR A 97 -22.62 7.90 -3.32
C THR A 97 -21.75 6.68 -3.54
N ALA A 98 -22.21 5.75 -4.36
CA ALA A 98 -21.36 4.65 -4.82
C ALA A 98 -20.06 5.26 -5.40
N SER A 99 -18.92 4.70 -5.02
CA SER A 99 -17.61 5.14 -5.52
C SER A 99 -17.63 5.23 -7.06
N PRO A 100 -17.33 6.39 -7.66
CA PRO A 100 -17.48 6.55 -9.10
C PRO A 100 -16.55 5.59 -9.84
N MET A 101 -17.09 4.92 -10.86
CA MET A 101 -16.31 4.03 -11.74
C MET A 101 -15.25 4.79 -12.55
N ASN A 102 -15.50 6.06 -12.82
CA ASN A 102 -14.53 6.99 -13.38
C ASN A 102 -13.58 7.47 -12.28
N ALA A 103 -12.40 6.89 -12.21
CA ALA A 103 -11.38 7.19 -11.19
C ALA A 103 -10.95 8.67 -11.18
N LEU A 104 -11.12 9.43 -12.28
CA LEU A 104 -10.81 10.85 -12.32
C LEU A 104 -11.79 11.70 -11.49
N ARG A 105 -13.01 11.25 -11.28
CA ARG A 105 -14.02 11.95 -10.47
C ARG A 105 -13.98 11.55 -9.00
N GLN A 106 -13.05 10.69 -8.63
CA GLN A 106 -12.85 10.31 -7.23
C GLN A 106 -12.03 11.38 -6.51
N SER A 107 -12.43 11.69 -5.28
CA SER A 107 -11.63 12.51 -4.37
C SER A 107 -10.30 11.79 -4.09
N VAL A 108 -9.23 12.57 -3.92
CA VAL A 108 -7.93 12.04 -3.47
C VAL A 108 -7.94 11.74 -1.97
N GLY A 109 -8.96 12.22 -1.25
CA GLY A 109 -9.15 11.98 0.19
C GLY A 109 -8.27 12.85 1.10
N LEU A 110 -7.77 13.98 0.60
CA LEU A 110 -6.83 14.84 1.31
C LEU A 110 -7.37 16.25 1.50
N SER A 111 -7.32 16.79 2.72
CA SER A 111 -7.68 18.18 3.04
C SER A 111 -6.80 19.20 2.29
N ARG A 112 -5.52 18.85 2.10
CA ARG A 112 -4.50 19.66 1.41
C ARG A 112 -4.53 19.52 -0.13
N MET A 113 -5.32 18.57 -0.67
CA MET A 113 -5.61 18.41 -2.10
C MET A 113 -7.12 18.39 -2.30
N PRO A 114 -7.75 19.58 -2.27
CA PRO A 114 -9.19 19.73 -2.24
C PRO A 114 -9.95 19.30 -3.48
N HIS A 115 -9.30 19.07 -4.57
CA HIS A 115 -9.92 18.71 -5.83
C HIS A 115 -9.92 17.20 -6.08
N ASP A 116 -10.80 16.74 -6.94
CA ASP A 116 -10.77 15.39 -7.46
C ASP A 116 -9.52 15.15 -8.33
N ALA A 117 -9.27 13.90 -8.69
CA ALA A 117 -8.13 13.57 -9.53
C ALA A 117 -8.17 14.27 -10.90
N MET A 118 -9.36 14.62 -11.42
CA MET A 118 -9.53 15.36 -12.68
C MET A 118 -8.94 16.77 -12.62
N HIS A 119 -9.14 17.49 -11.50
CA HIS A 119 -8.79 18.90 -11.37
C HIS A 119 -7.45 19.13 -10.63
N THR A 120 -6.73 18.07 -10.34
CA THR A 120 -5.38 18.15 -9.72
C THR A 120 -4.30 18.07 -10.80
N PRO A 121 -3.36 19.05 -10.90
CA PRO A 121 -2.35 19.10 -11.97
C PRO A 121 -1.16 18.18 -11.75
N GLN A 122 -1.42 16.90 -11.50
CA GLN A 122 -0.44 15.87 -11.26
C GLN A 122 -1.02 14.51 -11.68
N ASN A 123 -0.19 13.57 -12.09
CA ASN A 123 -0.66 12.24 -12.43
C ASN A 123 -1.07 11.49 -11.17
N ILE A 124 -2.37 11.23 -11.03
CA ILE A 124 -2.97 10.50 -9.92
C ILE A 124 -3.71 9.28 -10.45
N ASN A 125 -3.42 8.12 -9.88
CA ASN A 125 -4.18 6.91 -10.13
C ASN A 125 -5.00 6.55 -8.90
N VAL A 126 -6.30 6.41 -9.05
CA VAL A 126 -7.19 5.95 -7.99
C VAL A 126 -7.64 4.53 -8.30
N VAL A 127 -7.50 3.64 -7.32
CA VAL A 127 -8.01 2.26 -7.35
C VAL A 127 -9.34 2.25 -6.60
N PRO A 128 -10.49 2.27 -7.29
CA PRO A 128 -11.79 2.43 -6.65
C PRO A 128 -12.21 1.14 -5.93
N GLN A 129 -13.05 1.28 -4.91
CA GLN A 129 -13.56 0.18 -4.10
C GLN A 129 -14.20 -0.94 -4.93
N VAL A 130 -14.97 -0.59 -5.96
CA VAL A 130 -15.63 -1.58 -6.83
C VAL A 130 -14.63 -2.48 -7.55
N LEU A 131 -13.50 -1.93 -8.00
CA LEU A 131 -12.43 -2.71 -8.62
C LEU A 131 -11.80 -3.67 -7.60
N MET A 132 -11.48 -3.16 -6.40
CA MET A 132 -10.93 -3.97 -5.32
C MET A 132 -11.88 -5.10 -4.89
N GLN A 133 -13.19 -4.84 -4.82
CA GLN A 133 -14.20 -5.85 -4.51
C GLN A 133 -14.33 -6.92 -5.61
N GLN A 134 -14.26 -6.54 -6.88
CA GLN A 134 -14.32 -7.50 -7.98
C GLN A 134 -13.09 -8.40 -8.04
N GLN A 135 -11.91 -7.83 -7.81
CA GLN A 135 -10.66 -8.56 -7.75
C GLN A 135 -10.46 -9.30 -6.41
N ASN A 136 -11.36 -9.07 -5.42
CA ASN A 136 -11.23 -9.58 -4.06
C ASN A 136 -9.86 -9.27 -3.45
N VAL A 137 -9.48 -7.99 -3.52
CA VAL A 137 -8.22 -7.45 -3.01
C VAL A 137 -8.16 -7.59 -1.49
N LYS A 138 -7.06 -8.10 -0.94
CA LYS A 138 -6.88 -8.41 0.48
C LYS A 138 -5.82 -7.53 1.16
N SER A 139 -4.95 -6.89 0.37
CA SER A 139 -3.80 -6.14 0.87
C SER A 139 -3.47 -4.96 -0.05
N LEU A 140 -2.64 -4.04 0.44
CA LEU A 140 -2.23 -2.86 -0.32
C LEU A 140 -1.47 -3.24 -1.60
N ASP A 141 -0.58 -4.23 -1.56
CA ASP A 141 0.18 -4.69 -2.73
C ASP A 141 -0.73 -5.23 -3.83
N GLU A 142 -1.80 -5.96 -3.47
CA GLU A 142 -2.79 -6.43 -4.44
C GLU A 142 -3.57 -5.26 -5.08
N ALA A 143 -3.93 -4.22 -4.32
CA ALA A 143 -4.57 -3.03 -4.86
C ALA A 143 -3.66 -2.31 -5.87
N LEU A 144 -2.37 -2.17 -5.53
CA LEU A 144 -1.38 -1.44 -6.31
C LEU A 144 -0.95 -2.15 -7.60
N LYS A 145 -1.24 -3.44 -7.79
CA LYS A 145 -1.08 -4.12 -9.09
C LYS A 145 -1.84 -3.42 -10.23
N ASN A 146 -2.88 -2.68 -9.91
CA ASN A 146 -3.68 -1.90 -10.87
C ASN A 146 -3.01 -0.58 -11.28
N VAL A 147 -1.99 -0.12 -10.59
CA VAL A 147 -1.36 1.18 -10.82
C VAL A 147 -0.08 1.00 -11.64
N PRO A 148 0.06 1.69 -12.81
CA PRO A 148 1.24 1.55 -13.63
C PRO A 148 2.46 2.18 -12.95
N GLY A 149 3.63 1.59 -13.16
CA GLY A 149 4.89 2.11 -12.62
C GLY A 149 5.12 1.89 -11.14
N ILE A 150 4.31 1.03 -10.52
CA ILE A 150 4.59 0.52 -9.18
C ILE A 150 5.22 -0.87 -9.31
N THR A 151 6.26 -1.08 -8.55
CA THR A 151 6.90 -2.39 -8.38
C THR A 151 6.99 -2.69 -6.89
N ALA A 152 6.47 -3.82 -6.46
CA ALA A 152 6.74 -4.32 -5.12
C ALA A 152 8.23 -4.66 -5.06
N SER A 153 8.94 -4.04 -4.14
CA SER A 153 10.31 -4.41 -3.79
C SER A 153 10.27 -5.09 -2.42
N VAL A 154 11.28 -5.88 -2.17
CA VAL A 154 11.44 -6.46 -0.85
C VAL A 154 12.73 -5.93 -0.29
N GLY A 155 12.64 -5.16 0.71
CA GLY A 155 13.82 -4.68 1.33
C GLY A 155 13.46 -3.81 2.51
N GLU A 156 13.49 -4.32 3.70
CA GLU A 156 14.09 -3.55 4.77
C GLU A 156 15.48 -3.18 4.33
N GLY A 157 16.02 -2.10 4.81
CA GLY A 157 17.42 -1.77 4.63
C GLY A 157 18.36 -2.95 4.86
N GLU A 158 17.93 -4.01 5.51
CA GLU A 158 18.67 -5.28 5.73
C GLU A 158 18.20 -6.42 4.82
N GLY A 159 17.44 -6.16 3.77
CA GLY A 159 17.02 -7.17 2.81
C GLY A 159 15.95 -8.14 3.33
N GLY A 160 15.11 -7.70 4.28
CA GLY A 160 13.98 -8.47 4.80
C GLY A 160 12.65 -8.16 4.14
N MET A 161 11.67 -9.02 4.31
CA MET A 161 10.29 -8.69 4.00
C MET A 161 9.73 -7.82 5.11
N ALA A 162 9.92 -6.53 4.98
CA ALA A 162 9.44 -5.59 5.96
C ALA A 162 8.17 -4.92 5.47
N GLY A 163 7.04 -5.52 5.75
CA GLY A 163 5.78 -4.91 5.42
C GLY A 163 5.67 -4.55 3.94
N ASP A 164 4.95 -3.50 3.67
CA ASP A 164 4.69 -3.01 2.32
C ASP A 164 5.80 -2.07 1.85
N GLN A 165 6.57 -2.52 0.86
CA GLN A 165 7.60 -1.70 0.24
C GLN A 165 7.42 -1.63 -1.26
N PHE A 166 7.39 -0.40 -1.76
CA PHE A 166 7.13 -0.13 -3.17
C PHE A 166 8.17 0.81 -3.77
N LEU A 167 8.37 0.65 -5.08
CA LEU A 167 8.99 1.69 -5.90
C LEU A 167 7.91 2.32 -6.76
N ILE A 168 7.88 3.65 -6.79
CA ILE A 168 7.02 4.43 -7.69
C ILE A 168 7.93 5.07 -8.75
N ARG A 169 7.67 4.80 -10.04
CA ARG A 169 8.52 5.25 -11.14
C ARG A 169 10.01 4.87 -10.97
N GLY A 170 10.26 3.76 -10.23
CA GLY A 170 11.61 3.25 -9.97
C GLY A 170 12.32 3.84 -8.75
N PHE A 171 11.69 4.75 -8.02
CA PHE A 171 12.25 5.33 -6.81
C PHE A 171 11.53 4.81 -5.57
N GLN A 172 12.30 4.58 -4.52
CA GLN A 172 11.80 3.98 -3.28
C GLN A 172 10.77 4.90 -2.63
N SER A 173 9.66 4.30 -2.17
CA SER A 173 8.57 4.97 -1.47
C SER A 173 8.17 4.21 -0.21
N GLN A 174 9.13 3.68 0.50
CA GLN A 174 8.92 2.88 1.71
C GLN A 174 8.26 3.68 2.83
N ASN A 175 8.69 4.94 3.01
CA ASN A 175 8.13 5.84 4.02
C ASN A 175 7.04 6.76 3.46
N ASP A 176 6.57 6.51 2.23
CA ASP A 176 5.63 7.37 1.52
C ASP A 176 4.24 6.73 1.44
N ILE A 177 3.89 5.95 2.47
CA ILE A 177 2.56 5.38 2.66
C ILE A 177 1.82 6.23 3.70
N TYR A 178 0.67 6.72 3.31
CA TYR A 178 -0.19 7.58 4.10
C TYR A 178 -1.57 6.97 4.21
N GLU A 179 -2.22 7.24 5.31
CA GLU A 179 -3.61 6.90 5.51
C GLU A 179 -4.38 8.17 5.89
N ASN A 180 -5.36 8.53 5.07
CA ASN A 180 -6.10 9.79 5.17
C ASN A 180 -5.18 11.04 5.20
N GLY A 181 -4.02 10.97 4.54
CA GLY A 181 -3.04 12.06 4.47
C GLY A 181 -2.05 12.14 5.63
N LEU A 182 -2.15 11.30 6.63
CA LEU A 182 -1.20 11.17 7.72
C LEU A 182 -0.26 9.99 7.45
N ARG A 183 1.03 10.15 7.75
CA ARG A 183 2.03 9.12 7.51
C ARG A 183 1.77 7.89 8.39
N ASP A 184 1.90 6.71 7.81
CA ASP A 184 1.87 5.45 8.53
C ASP A 184 3.30 4.91 8.67
N PHE A 185 3.83 4.96 9.89
CA PHE A 185 5.19 4.57 10.23
C PHE A 185 5.34 3.07 10.48
N GLY A 186 4.26 2.32 10.51
CA GLY A 186 4.27 0.89 10.80
C GLY A 186 4.98 0.07 9.73
N VAL A 187 5.70 -0.95 10.17
CA VAL A 187 6.38 -1.92 9.31
C VAL A 187 5.60 -3.23 9.32
N TYR A 188 4.49 -3.29 8.61
CA TYR A 188 3.57 -4.42 8.55
C TYR A 188 2.93 -4.55 7.15
N THR A 189 2.23 -5.65 6.90
CA THR A 189 1.43 -5.83 5.67
C THR A 189 0.05 -5.24 5.90
N ARG A 190 -0.29 -4.19 5.18
CA ARG A 190 -1.56 -3.48 5.32
C ARG A 190 -2.69 -4.25 4.65
N ASP A 191 -3.68 -4.61 5.46
CA ASP A 191 -4.88 -5.31 5.00
C ASP A 191 -5.94 -4.31 4.50
N SER A 192 -6.68 -4.68 3.47
CA SER A 192 -7.65 -3.80 2.81
C SER A 192 -9.05 -3.79 3.44
N PHE A 193 -9.26 -4.34 4.64
CA PHE A 193 -10.60 -4.53 5.20
C PHE A 193 -11.35 -3.22 5.51
N ASP A 194 -10.62 -2.16 5.79
CA ASP A 194 -11.14 -0.83 6.11
C ASP A 194 -10.97 0.19 4.97
N TYR A 195 -10.45 -0.21 3.80
CA TYR A 195 -10.23 0.70 2.67
C TYR A 195 -11.54 1.09 1.99
N ASP A 196 -11.69 2.39 1.72
CA ASP A 196 -12.64 2.91 0.74
C ASP A 196 -12.01 2.88 -0.66
N HIS A 197 -10.84 3.49 -0.81
CA HIS A 197 -10.05 3.46 -2.04
C HIS A 197 -8.57 3.75 -1.76
N VAL A 198 -7.72 3.51 -2.76
CA VAL A 198 -6.29 3.83 -2.71
C VAL A 198 -5.96 4.83 -3.81
N SER A 199 -5.32 5.92 -3.44
CA SER A 199 -4.83 6.95 -4.36
C SER A 199 -3.32 6.94 -4.42
N VAL A 200 -2.76 6.92 -5.62
CA VAL A 200 -1.31 7.03 -5.85
C VAL A 200 -1.02 8.32 -6.58
N ILE A 201 -0.34 9.22 -5.88
CA ILE A 201 0.11 10.51 -6.38
C ILE A 201 1.54 10.33 -6.86
N LYS A 202 1.81 10.53 -8.15
CA LYS A 202 3.11 10.21 -8.75
C LYS A 202 4.02 11.41 -8.90
N GLY A 203 5.30 11.20 -8.55
CA GLY A 203 6.34 12.24 -8.55
C GLY A 203 6.39 13.04 -7.26
N PRO A 204 7.38 13.93 -7.11
CA PRO A 204 7.59 14.74 -5.93
C PRO A 204 6.33 15.44 -5.48
N SER A 205 5.94 15.21 -4.22
CA SER A 205 4.69 15.68 -3.62
C SER A 205 4.93 16.24 -2.21
N SER A 206 6.17 16.67 -1.90
CA SER A 206 6.53 17.16 -0.58
C SER A 206 5.70 18.36 -0.14
N GLU A 207 5.21 19.22 -1.06
CA GLU A 207 4.27 20.30 -0.72
C GLU A 207 3.07 19.79 0.11
N VAL A 208 2.60 18.57 -0.19
CA VAL A 208 1.42 17.97 0.46
C VAL A 208 1.81 17.05 1.60
N PHE A 209 2.84 16.23 1.43
CA PHE A 209 3.12 15.08 2.30
C PHE A 209 4.37 15.25 3.18
N GLY A 210 5.18 16.28 2.98
CA GLY A 210 6.42 16.49 3.71
C GLY A 210 7.65 15.88 3.03
N ASN A 211 8.72 15.77 3.79
CA ASN A 211 9.97 15.18 3.34
C ASN A 211 9.75 13.75 2.81
N GLY A 212 10.56 13.30 1.86
CA GLY A 212 10.38 12.06 1.13
C GLY A 212 9.64 12.28 -0.18
N THR A 213 8.76 11.35 -0.55
CA THR A 213 7.91 11.40 -1.74
C THR A 213 8.65 11.62 -3.06
N THR A 214 9.89 11.11 -3.18
CA THR A 214 10.71 11.26 -4.39
C THR A 214 10.03 10.66 -5.61
N GLY A 215 9.56 9.42 -5.51
CA GLY A 215 8.79 8.73 -6.56
C GLY A 215 7.32 9.09 -6.59
N GLY A 216 6.79 9.49 -5.44
CA GLY A 216 5.37 9.78 -5.20
C GLY A 216 4.91 9.31 -3.84
N ALA A 217 3.61 9.40 -3.59
CA ALA A 217 2.96 8.97 -2.35
C ALA A 217 1.81 8.02 -2.62
N ILE A 218 1.61 7.07 -1.71
CA ILE A 218 0.44 6.18 -1.67
C ILE A 218 -0.45 6.65 -0.54
N ASN A 219 -1.69 7.05 -0.83
CA ASN A 219 -2.66 7.45 0.17
C ASN A 219 -3.82 6.47 0.23
N ILE A 220 -3.96 5.80 1.34
CA ILE A 220 -5.09 4.95 1.67
C ILE A 220 -6.20 5.84 2.24
N VAL A 221 -7.40 5.74 1.70
CA VAL A 221 -8.58 6.40 2.25
C VAL A 221 -9.42 5.35 2.95
N THR A 222 -9.62 5.52 4.26
CA THR A 222 -10.37 4.58 5.08
C THR A 222 -11.87 4.80 5.00
N LYS A 223 -12.62 3.78 5.34
CA LYS A 223 -14.08 3.83 5.44
C LYS A 223 -14.52 4.66 6.63
N ALA A 224 -15.07 5.85 6.42
CA ALA A 224 -15.59 6.72 7.46
C ALA A 224 -17.06 6.45 7.80
N PRO A 225 -17.53 6.75 9.04
CA PRO A 225 -18.95 6.74 9.37
C PRO A 225 -19.75 7.74 8.55
N HIS A 226 -20.97 7.37 8.17
CA HIS A 226 -21.87 8.20 7.38
C HIS A 226 -23.32 8.12 7.87
N LEU A 227 -24.16 9.07 7.48
CA LEU A 227 -25.59 9.03 7.78
C LEU A 227 -26.26 7.90 6.96
N GLY A 228 -27.27 7.28 7.56
CA GLY A 228 -27.88 6.05 7.07
C GLY A 228 -27.24 4.80 7.66
N ASN A 229 -27.97 3.69 7.65
CA ASN A 229 -27.48 2.39 8.12
C ASN A 229 -27.02 1.55 6.95
N ALA A 230 -25.92 0.84 7.11
CA ALA A 230 -25.38 -0.10 6.12
C ALA A 230 -24.64 -1.22 6.85
N TYR A 231 -24.89 -2.46 6.46
CA TYR A 231 -24.28 -3.64 7.07
C TYR A 231 -23.78 -4.56 5.98
N GLN A 232 -22.52 -4.95 6.04
CA GLN A 232 -21.93 -5.87 5.09
C GLN A 232 -21.11 -6.93 5.82
N ALA A 233 -21.28 -8.18 5.43
CA ALA A 233 -20.44 -9.29 5.86
C ALA A 233 -20.00 -10.09 4.63
N ASN A 234 -18.73 -10.48 4.61
CA ASN A 234 -18.18 -11.32 3.56
C ASN A 234 -17.46 -12.50 4.18
N PHE A 235 -17.60 -13.66 3.57
CA PHE A 235 -16.83 -14.85 3.90
C PHE A 235 -16.23 -15.41 2.61
N SER A 236 -14.94 -15.74 2.68
CA SER A 236 -14.17 -16.32 1.57
C SER A 236 -13.46 -17.57 2.01
N GLY A 237 -13.42 -18.56 1.13
CA GLY A 237 -12.67 -19.79 1.34
C GLY A 237 -12.11 -20.34 0.03
N GLY A 238 -10.98 -21.08 0.06
CA GLY A 238 -10.44 -21.62 -1.16
C GLY A 238 -9.05 -22.24 -1.09
N SER A 239 -8.32 -22.14 -2.19
CA SER A 239 -6.99 -22.74 -2.35
C SER A 239 -6.02 -22.25 -1.27
N GLY A 240 -5.12 -23.10 -0.81
CA GLY A 240 -4.14 -22.78 0.22
C GLY A 240 -4.74 -22.75 1.63
N SER A 241 -5.79 -23.55 1.89
CA SER A 241 -6.52 -23.52 3.18
C SER A 241 -6.92 -22.09 3.56
N TYR A 242 -7.36 -21.33 2.57
CA TYR A 242 -7.74 -19.94 2.72
C TYR A 242 -9.11 -19.80 3.37
N TYR A 243 -9.16 -19.04 4.46
CA TYR A 243 -10.38 -18.65 5.15
C TYR A 243 -10.30 -17.19 5.54
N ARG A 244 -11.29 -16.39 5.14
CA ARG A 244 -11.35 -14.98 5.48
C ARG A 244 -12.78 -14.56 5.76
N GLY A 245 -12.97 -13.85 6.86
CA GLY A 245 -14.21 -13.17 7.20
C GLY A 245 -13.98 -11.67 7.30
N THR A 246 -14.88 -10.84 6.75
CA THR A 246 -14.89 -9.39 6.97
C THR A 246 -16.27 -8.92 7.37
N LEU A 247 -16.30 -7.90 8.22
CA LEU A 247 -17.50 -7.24 8.71
C LEU A 247 -17.36 -5.73 8.54
N ASP A 248 -18.45 -5.07 8.10
CA ASP A 248 -18.55 -3.63 7.99
C ASP A 248 -19.96 -3.21 8.44
N ILE A 249 -20.04 -2.52 9.55
CA ILE A 249 -21.28 -2.05 10.17
C ILE A 249 -21.23 -0.55 10.27
N ASN A 250 -22.09 0.15 9.54
CA ASN A 250 -22.32 1.58 9.71
C ASN A 250 -23.70 1.80 10.31
N GLN A 251 -23.74 2.45 11.47
CA GLN A 251 -24.96 2.73 12.22
C GLN A 251 -25.13 4.22 12.45
N GLN A 252 -26.16 4.81 11.92
CA GLN A 252 -26.57 6.16 12.27
C GLN A 252 -27.15 6.16 13.69
N LEU A 253 -26.58 6.97 14.57
CA LEU A 253 -27.03 7.11 15.96
C LEU A 253 -27.99 8.28 16.14
N THR A 254 -27.70 9.40 15.47
CA THR A 254 -28.54 10.60 15.44
C THR A 254 -28.52 11.24 14.05
N ASN A 255 -29.19 12.38 13.88
CA ASN A 255 -29.17 13.15 12.61
C ASN A 255 -27.79 13.74 12.26
N SER A 256 -26.79 13.62 13.13
CA SER A 256 -25.46 14.16 12.90
C SER A 256 -24.35 13.33 13.54
N ILE A 257 -24.67 12.15 14.06
CA ILE A 257 -23.71 11.23 14.66
C ILE A 257 -23.91 9.86 14.04
N ALA A 258 -22.82 9.24 13.59
CA ALA A 258 -22.80 7.87 13.12
C ALA A 258 -21.58 7.13 13.68
N PHE A 259 -21.72 5.82 13.81
CA PHE A 259 -20.67 4.89 14.23
C PHE A 259 -20.42 3.90 13.11
N ARG A 260 -19.17 3.55 12.86
CA ARG A 260 -18.79 2.47 11.94
C ARG A 260 -17.82 1.51 12.61
N LEU A 261 -17.98 0.24 12.34
CA LEU A 261 -17.06 -0.81 12.77
C LEU A 261 -16.71 -1.66 11.57
N THR A 262 -15.44 -1.69 11.22
CA THR A 262 -14.91 -2.66 10.27
C THR A 262 -14.04 -3.69 11.00
N GLY A 263 -14.00 -4.90 10.50
CA GLY A 263 -13.20 -5.96 11.11
C GLY A 263 -12.92 -7.09 10.13
N MET A 264 -11.82 -7.80 10.36
CA MET A 264 -11.45 -8.97 9.57
C MET A 264 -10.75 -10.04 10.41
N GLY A 265 -10.85 -11.29 9.94
CA GLY A 265 -10.01 -12.40 10.31
C GLY A 265 -9.59 -13.16 9.04
N ASN A 266 -8.32 -13.52 8.93
CA ASN A 266 -7.73 -14.17 7.77
C ASN A 266 -6.75 -15.27 8.20
N GLU A 267 -6.85 -16.41 7.54
CA GLU A 267 -5.93 -17.54 7.70
C GLU A 267 -5.68 -18.15 6.32
N ASN A 268 -4.42 -18.31 5.93
CA ASN A 268 -4.07 -18.95 4.67
C ASN A 268 -2.63 -19.47 4.63
N ASN A 269 -2.44 -20.49 3.80
CA ASN A 269 -1.13 -20.89 3.29
C ASN A 269 -0.92 -20.28 1.89
N VAL A 270 0.30 -19.93 1.55
CA VAL A 270 0.64 -19.38 0.23
C VAL A 270 0.69 -20.52 -0.80
N VAL A 271 -0.22 -20.49 -1.78
CA VAL A 271 -0.29 -21.51 -2.83
C VAL A 271 0.98 -21.53 -3.67
N GLY A 272 1.64 -22.68 -3.74
CA GLY A 272 2.88 -22.86 -4.49
C GLY A 272 4.15 -22.51 -3.69
N ARG A 273 4.07 -22.35 -2.35
CA ARG A 273 5.22 -22.21 -1.46
C ARG A 273 5.10 -23.21 -0.31
N ASP A 274 6.21 -23.85 0.04
CA ASP A 274 6.25 -24.77 1.18
C ASP A 274 6.36 -23.96 2.49
N TYR A 275 5.59 -24.31 3.51
CA TYR A 275 5.61 -23.76 4.87
C TYR A 275 5.17 -22.30 5.05
N ILE A 276 4.95 -21.53 4.00
CA ILE A 276 4.57 -20.11 4.10
C ILE A 276 3.09 -19.98 4.44
N TYR A 277 2.78 -19.23 5.51
CA TYR A 277 1.42 -18.92 5.94
C TYR A 277 1.30 -17.45 6.38
N SER A 278 0.06 -16.97 6.47
CA SER A 278 -0.30 -15.69 7.08
C SER A 278 -1.58 -15.82 7.87
N HIS A 279 -1.55 -15.45 9.13
CA HIS A 279 -2.69 -15.38 10.04
C HIS A 279 -2.84 -13.95 10.50
N ARG A 280 -3.92 -13.27 10.11
CA ARG A 280 -4.17 -11.87 10.44
C ARG A 280 -5.55 -11.67 11.03
N TRP A 281 -5.68 -10.71 11.89
CA TRP A 281 -6.97 -10.17 12.30
C TRP A 281 -6.84 -8.68 12.58
N GLY A 282 -7.93 -7.95 12.42
CA GLY A 282 -7.94 -6.52 12.68
C GLY A 282 -9.33 -5.97 12.89
N ILE A 283 -9.40 -4.81 13.53
CA ILE A 283 -10.62 -4.05 13.76
C ILE A 283 -10.34 -2.55 13.60
N ALA A 284 -11.32 -1.83 13.06
CA ALA A 284 -11.26 -0.37 12.97
C ALA A 284 -12.64 0.23 13.34
N PRO A 285 -12.93 0.44 14.62
CA PRO A 285 -14.10 1.21 15.06
C PRO A 285 -13.86 2.71 14.86
N SER A 286 -14.87 3.42 14.39
CA SER A 286 -14.85 4.86 14.21
C SER A 286 -16.19 5.51 14.55
N ILE A 287 -16.15 6.77 14.95
CA ILE A 287 -17.33 7.56 15.28
C ILE A 287 -17.19 8.97 14.70
N ALA A 288 -18.25 9.44 14.06
CA ALA A 288 -18.30 10.78 13.48
C ALA A 288 -19.36 11.61 14.18
N PHE A 289 -19.00 12.84 14.53
CA PHE A 289 -19.86 13.86 15.11
C PHE A 289 -20.02 15.03 14.16
N GLY A 290 -21.17 15.68 14.19
CA GLY A 290 -21.42 16.88 13.40
C GLY A 290 -21.53 16.64 11.90
N LEU A 291 -21.90 15.43 11.46
CA LEU A 291 -22.14 15.11 10.06
C LEU A 291 -23.21 16.06 9.48
N GLY A 292 -22.91 16.69 8.31
CA GLY A 292 -23.77 17.70 7.69
C GLY A 292 -23.86 19.03 8.46
N LYS A 293 -22.95 19.30 9.39
CA LYS A 293 -22.84 20.56 10.14
C LYS A 293 -21.61 21.35 9.74
N LYS A 294 -21.54 22.62 10.17
CA LYS A 294 -20.37 23.48 9.94
C LYS A 294 -19.08 22.96 10.58
N VAL A 295 -19.21 22.17 11.63
CA VAL A 295 -18.08 21.54 12.31
C VAL A 295 -18.37 20.05 12.39
N SER A 296 -17.46 19.25 11.91
CA SER A 296 -17.48 17.80 12.02
C SER A 296 -16.16 17.26 12.57
N PHE A 297 -16.26 16.17 13.31
CA PHE A 297 -15.10 15.48 13.90
C PHE A 297 -15.27 13.98 13.74
N VAL A 298 -14.23 13.30 13.26
CA VAL A 298 -14.16 11.84 13.15
C VAL A 298 -13.04 11.36 14.06
N LEU A 299 -13.36 10.38 14.92
CA LEU A 299 -12.39 9.64 15.72
C LEU A 299 -12.38 8.19 15.27
N GLU A 300 -11.20 7.68 14.98
CA GLU A 300 -10.96 6.32 14.49
C GLU A 300 -9.87 5.66 15.33
N TYR A 301 -10.08 4.39 15.66
CA TYR A 301 -9.04 3.52 16.19
C TYR A 301 -8.84 2.36 15.21
N PHE A 302 -7.60 2.01 14.97
CA PHE A 302 -7.20 0.88 14.13
C PHE A 302 -6.33 -0.08 14.93
N HIS A 303 -6.60 -1.36 14.80
CA HIS A 303 -5.74 -2.43 15.29
C HIS A 303 -5.61 -3.53 14.26
N GLN A 304 -4.37 -3.95 14.00
CA GLN A 304 -4.08 -5.15 13.20
C GLN A 304 -3.00 -5.98 13.88
N ASN A 305 -3.18 -7.28 13.87
CA ASN A 305 -2.19 -8.25 14.28
C ASN A 305 -1.89 -9.21 13.12
N ASP A 306 -0.63 -9.41 12.80
CA ASP A 306 -0.16 -10.34 11.76
C ASP A 306 0.83 -11.33 12.35
N ASN A 307 0.70 -12.59 11.98
CA ASN A 307 1.61 -13.67 12.31
C ASN A 307 1.87 -14.49 11.06
N ARG A 308 3.08 -14.41 10.53
CA ARG A 308 3.43 -15.04 9.26
C ARG A 308 4.87 -15.56 9.24
N ILE A 309 5.15 -16.40 8.25
CA ILE A 309 6.52 -16.79 7.90
C ILE A 309 6.98 -15.92 6.72
N PRO A 310 8.13 -15.23 6.84
CA PRO A 310 8.70 -14.44 5.76
C PRO A 310 9.22 -15.32 4.63
N ASP A 311 9.04 -14.87 3.39
CA ASP A 311 9.50 -15.57 2.20
C ASP A 311 10.55 -14.77 1.42
N TYR A 312 11.81 -15.14 1.58
CA TYR A 312 12.91 -14.53 0.85
C TYR A 312 13.10 -15.07 -0.57
N GLY A 313 12.27 -16.03 -0.99
CA GLY A 313 12.19 -16.51 -2.37
C GLY A 313 13.17 -17.62 -2.72
N VAL A 314 13.77 -17.48 -3.90
CA VAL A 314 14.73 -18.43 -4.47
C VAL A 314 15.95 -17.68 -4.99
N PRO A 315 17.16 -18.28 -4.90
CA PRO A 315 18.39 -17.59 -5.29
C PRO A 315 18.50 -17.42 -6.81
N VAL A 316 19.26 -16.40 -7.20
CA VAL A 316 19.76 -16.19 -8.55
C VAL A 316 21.05 -16.94 -8.75
N VAL A 317 21.19 -17.65 -9.87
CA VAL A 317 22.36 -18.45 -10.24
C VAL A 317 22.93 -18.00 -11.57
N TYR A 318 24.26 -18.22 -11.74
CA TYR A 318 25.00 -17.83 -12.94
C TYR A 318 25.48 -19.09 -13.65
N LYS A 319 24.87 -19.42 -14.76
CA LYS A 319 25.28 -20.57 -15.57
C LYS A 319 26.66 -20.33 -16.18
N PRO A 320 27.60 -21.30 -16.12
CA PRO A 320 28.92 -21.16 -16.73
C PRO A 320 28.86 -20.65 -18.17
N GLY A 321 29.64 -19.61 -18.47
CA GLY A 321 29.66 -18.95 -19.78
C GLY A 321 28.54 -17.92 -20.00
N GLN A 322 27.64 -17.70 -19.05
CA GLN A 322 26.63 -16.64 -19.10
C GLN A 322 26.98 -15.54 -18.09
N ALA A 323 26.94 -14.28 -18.58
CA ALA A 323 27.24 -13.12 -17.73
C ALA A 323 26.02 -12.64 -16.90
N ILE A 324 24.81 -13.16 -17.21
CA ILE A 324 23.58 -12.71 -16.57
C ILE A 324 23.02 -13.83 -15.71
N GLY A 325 22.88 -13.52 -14.41
CA GLY A 325 22.24 -14.38 -13.42
C GLY A 325 20.72 -14.47 -13.64
N ARG A 326 20.16 -15.65 -13.37
CA ARG A 326 18.73 -15.95 -13.50
C ARG A 326 18.21 -16.67 -12.26
N PRO A 327 16.91 -16.53 -11.93
CA PRO A 327 16.31 -17.33 -10.88
C PRO A 327 16.55 -18.82 -11.08
N VAL A 328 16.93 -19.52 -10.04
CA VAL A 328 17.25 -20.97 -10.13
C VAL A 328 16.06 -21.81 -10.60
N THR A 329 14.85 -21.30 -10.42
CA THR A 329 13.61 -21.93 -10.88
C THR A 329 13.46 -21.95 -12.41
N GLU A 330 14.18 -21.07 -13.14
CA GLU A 330 14.27 -21.17 -14.61
C GLU A 330 15.07 -22.41 -15.07
N TYR A 331 15.86 -23.00 -14.20
CA TYR A 331 16.64 -24.20 -14.44
C TYR A 331 16.03 -25.47 -13.84
N GLY A 332 14.73 -25.41 -13.46
CA GLY A 332 13.96 -26.58 -13.04
C GLY A 332 13.92 -26.85 -11.54
N VAL A 333 14.50 -26.00 -10.69
CA VAL A 333 14.30 -26.07 -9.24
C VAL A 333 12.83 -25.75 -8.92
N ARG A 334 12.23 -26.46 -7.99
CA ARG A 334 10.81 -26.32 -7.66
C ARG A 334 10.51 -24.92 -7.11
N ARG A 335 9.45 -24.31 -7.62
CA ARG A 335 8.94 -23.01 -7.10
C ARG A 335 8.51 -23.08 -5.64
N THR A 336 8.15 -24.25 -5.15
CA THR A 336 7.67 -24.46 -3.78
C THR A 336 8.79 -24.40 -2.75
N ASN A 337 10.07 -24.59 -3.16
CA ASN A 337 11.18 -24.63 -2.23
C ASN A 337 11.28 -23.36 -1.41
N TRP A 338 11.31 -23.53 -0.09
CA TRP A 338 11.57 -22.49 0.88
C TRP A 338 12.85 -22.84 1.67
N TYR A 339 13.72 -21.87 1.83
CA TYR A 339 15.06 -22.10 2.39
C TYR A 339 15.20 -21.62 3.85
N GLY A 340 14.12 -21.16 4.45
CA GLY A 340 14.10 -20.71 5.84
C GLY A 340 14.28 -21.80 6.89
N THR A 341 14.14 -21.42 8.15
CA THR A 341 14.25 -22.30 9.32
C THR A 341 12.99 -22.23 10.18
N THR A 342 12.87 -23.13 11.14
CA THR A 342 11.79 -23.13 12.14
C THR A 342 11.78 -21.89 13.04
N TYR A 343 12.82 -21.05 12.99
CA TYR A 343 12.91 -19.81 13.75
C TYR A 343 12.46 -18.58 12.95
N ASP A 344 12.19 -18.76 11.67
CA ASP A 344 11.78 -17.64 10.82
C ASP A 344 10.34 -17.25 11.12
N GLN A 345 10.13 -15.99 11.50
CA GLN A 345 8.84 -15.41 11.90
C GLN A 345 8.83 -13.93 11.57
N ASP A 346 7.66 -13.44 11.24
CA ASP A 346 7.37 -12.01 11.10
C ASP A 346 6.01 -11.75 11.75
N ASN A 347 6.04 -11.23 12.97
CA ASN A 347 4.86 -11.00 13.79
C ASN A 347 4.77 -9.51 14.08
N SER A 348 3.66 -8.88 13.74
CA SER A 348 3.40 -7.48 14.08
C SER A 348 2.11 -7.30 14.87
N SER A 349 2.06 -6.19 15.61
CA SER A 349 0.86 -5.69 16.28
C SER A 349 0.88 -4.17 16.20
N ASP A 350 -0.08 -3.62 15.50
CA ASP A 350 -0.10 -2.25 15.05
C ASP A 350 -1.38 -1.58 15.57
N ASP A 351 -1.22 -0.49 16.32
CA ASP A 351 -2.30 0.26 16.95
C ASP A 351 -2.21 1.73 16.55
N MET A 352 -3.30 2.30 16.03
CA MET A 352 -3.38 3.73 15.69
C MET A 352 -4.67 4.35 16.18
N ILE A 353 -4.58 5.61 16.60
CA ILE A 353 -5.73 6.47 16.89
C ILE A 353 -5.63 7.73 16.03
N THR A 354 -6.70 8.02 15.29
CA THR A 354 -6.75 9.14 14.35
C THR A 354 -7.94 10.04 14.67
N GLY A 355 -7.71 11.34 14.82
CA GLY A 355 -8.72 12.37 14.97
C GLY A 355 -8.70 13.32 13.76
N ARG A 356 -9.85 13.57 13.13
CA ARG A 356 -9.94 14.50 11.99
C ARG A 356 -11.07 15.51 12.24
N LEU A 357 -10.69 16.79 12.30
CA LEU A 357 -11.59 17.92 12.50
C LEU A 357 -11.71 18.73 11.20
N THR A 358 -12.94 19.02 10.82
CA THR A 358 -13.25 19.98 9.74
C THR A 358 -14.14 21.08 10.28
N ALA A 359 -13.77 22.35 10.06
CA ALA A 359 -14.53 23.50 10.52
C ALA A 359 -14.72 24.51 9.38
N HIS A 360 -15.94 24.66 8.88
CA HIS A 360 -16.34 25.70 7.95
C HIS A 360 -16.58 26.99 8.71
N VAL A 361 -15.51 27.77 8.93
CA VAL A 361 -15.52 28.99 9.75
C VAL A 361 -16.33 30.09 9.08
N SER A 362 -16.17 30.23 7.77
CA SER A 362 -16.89 31.20 6.95
C SER A 362 -17.06 30.66 5.52
N PRO A 363 -17.81 31.33 4.64
CA PRO A 363 -17.93 30.92 3.25
C PRO A 363 -16.60 30.92 2.48
N ILE A 364 -15.59 31.63 2.99
CA ILE A 364 -14.28 31.74 2.36
C ILE A 364 -13.19 30.92 3.05
N LEU A 365 -13.42 30.41 4.26
CA LEU A 365 -12.38 29.75 5.07
C LEU A 365 -12.89 28.45 5.68
N THR A 366 -12.21 27.37 5.35
CA THR A 366 -12.35 26.07 6.02
C THR A 366 -11.03 25.73 6.71
N LEU A 367 -11.10 25.30 7.96
CA LEU A 367 -9.97 24.82 8.75
C LEU A 367 -10.06 23.31 8.91
N TYR A 368 -8.92 22.66 8.91
CA TYR A 368 -8.75 21.23 9.13
C TYR A 368 -7.68 21.00 10.18
N ASN A 369 -7.88 19.97 10.98
CA ASN A 369 -6.84 19.45 11.87
C ASN A 369 -6.92 17.93 11.86
N ASP A 370 -5.88 17.31 11.32
CA ASP A 370 -5.74 15.87 11.20
C ASP A 370 -4.60 15.43 12.12
N MET A 371 -4.89 14.57 13.11
CA MET A 371 -3.93 14.12 14.11
C MET A 371 -3.94 12.60 14.23
N ARG A 372 -2.76 11.99 14.36
CA ARG A 372 -2.60 10.54 14.58
C ARG A 372 -1.56 10.26 15.64
N GLY A 373 -1.84 9.29 16.52
CA GLY A 373 -0.86 8.60 17.36
C GLY A 373 -0.81 7.12 16.97
N GLY A 374 0.38 6.53 16.90
CA GLY A 374 0.58 5.13 16.56
C GLY A 374 1.56 4.44 17.51
N ILE A 375 1.34 3.16 17.79
CA ILE A 375 2.24 2.26 18.51
C ILE A 375 2.36 0.98 17.68
N PHE A 376 3.61 0.60 17.37
CA PHE A 376 3.90 -0.51 16.48
C PHE A 376 4.88 -1.46 17.15
N HIS A 377 4.56 -2.73 17.14
CA HIS A 377 5.43 -3.78 17.67
C HIS A 377 5.69 -4.83 16.61
N ARG A 378 6.94 -5.22 16.46
CA ARG A 378 7.32 -6.27 15.54
C ARG A 378 8.34 -7.22 16.15
N TYR A 379 8.21 -8.50 15.88
CA TYR A 379 9.26 -9.48 16.02
C TYR A 379 9.58 -10.08 14.66
N PHE A 380 10.84 -9.94 14.25
CA PHE A 380 11.29 -10.39 12.96
C PHE A 380 12.49 -11.34 13.08
N SER A 381 12.42 -12.45 12.39
CA SER A 381 13.52 -13.39 12.20
C SER A 381 13.39 -14.03 10.85
N ALA A 382 14.38 -13.90 10.01
CA ALA A 382 14.37 -14.48 8.69
C ALA A 382 15.72 -15.09 8.32
N SER A 383 15.68 -16.13 7.50
CA SER A 383 16.85 -16.74 6.89
C SER A 383 16.97 -16.25 5.45
N GLN A 384 18.02 -15.49 5.21
CA GLN A 384 18.32 -14.99 3.89
C GLN A 384 19.12 -16.03 3.11
N GLU A 385 18.54 -16.60 2.07
CA GLU A 385 19.28 -17.53 1.22
C GLU A 385 20.28 -16.80 0.33
N ALA A 386 21.50 -17.32 0.26
CA ALA A 386 22.54 -16.79 -0.61
C ALA A 386 23.19 -17.90 -1.42
N CYS A 387 23.36 -17.58 -2.71
CA CYS A 387 24.11 -18.37 -3.66
C CYS A 387 25.27 -17.51 -4.13
N SER A 388 26.52 -17.90 -3.82
CA SER A 388 27.64 -17.10 -4.24
C SER A 388 27.71 -17.01 -5.77
N SER A 389 27.66 -15.79 -6.30
CA SER A 389 27.96 -15.50 -7.69
C SER A 389 29.46 -15.51 -8.00
N MET A 390 30.29 -15.52 -6.94
CA MET A 390 31.74 -15.48 -7.09
C MET A 390 32.27 -16.86 -7.41
N ALA A 391 33.13 -16.96 -8.42
CA ALA A 391 33.84 -18.20 -8.68
C ALA A 391 34.72 -18.57 -7.47
N ALA A 392 34.68 -19.85 -7.08
CA ALA A 392 35.54 -20.37 -6.02
C ALA A 392 37.02 -20.05 -6.34
N GLY A 393 37.74 -19.50 -5.35
CA GLY A 393 39.15 -19.14 -5.50
C GLY A 393 39.44 -17.72 -5.94
N THR A 394 38.39 -16.87 -6.19
CA THR A 394 38.61 -15.43 -6.39
C THR A 394 38.98 -14.74 -5.09
N THR A 395 39.75 -13.62 -5.16
CA THR A 395 40.14 -12.85 -3.98
C THR A 395 38.93 -12.40 -3.14
N ALA A 396 37.82 -12.03 -3.79
CA ALA A 396 36.57 -11.64 -3.13
C ALA A 396 35.90 -12.81 -2.40
N TYR A 397 35.86 -14.00 -3.02
CA TYR A 397 35.36 -15.22 -2.39
C TYR A 397 36.21 -15.60 -1.16
N ASN A 398 37.56 -15.57 -1.29
CA ASN A 398 38.45 -15.88 -0.20
C ASN A 398 38.37 -14.86 0.95
N ASN A 399 38.22 -13.59 0.66
CA ASN A 399 38.02 -12.55 1.68
C ASN A 399 36.71 -12.76 2.46
N ASN A 400 35.63 -13.14 1.80
CA ASN A 400 34.38 -13.47 2.48
C ASN A 400 34.49 -14.72 3.36
N LEU A 401 35.27 -15.74 2.94
CA LEU A 401 35.54 -16.91 3.74
C LEU A 401 36.41 -16.59 4.98
N ILE A 402 37.43 -15.72 4.83
CA ILE A 402 38.33 -15.33 5.91
C ILE A 402 37.58 -14.54 6.98
N ASN A 403 36.65 -13.70 6.60
CA ASN A 403 35.85 -12.90 7.53
C ASN A 403 34.73 -13.71 8.21
N GLY A 404 34.60 -15.03 7.98
CA GLY A 404 33.64 -15.91 8.65
C GLY A 404 32.20 -15.70 8.24
N SER A 405 31.99 -14.91 7.18
CA SER A 405 30.69 -14.33 6.89
C SER A 405 29.80 -15.19 5.99
N VAL A 406 30.34 -16.17 5.25
CA VAL A 406 29.51 -17.03 4.39
C VAL A 406 29.99 -18.47 4.55
N PRO A 407 29.18 -19.40 5.07
CA PRO A 407 29.43 -20.81 4.81
C PRO A 407 29.55 -20.97 3.29
N SER A 408 30.53 -21.70 2.81
CA SER A 408 30.78 -21.88 1.38
C SER A 408 29.47 -22.33 0.70
N ALA A 409 28.74 -21.37 0.08
CA ALA A 409 27.58 -21.70 -0.70
C ALA A 409 28.07 -22.27 -2.04
N THR A 410 27.93 -23.57 -2.22
CA THR A 410 28.37 -24.25 -3.42
C THR A 410 27.29 -24.22 -4.52
N CYS A 411 26.16 -23.58 -4.27
CA CYS A 411 24.99 -23.68 -5.13
C CYS A 411 25.28 -23.31 -6.59
N ASN A 412 26.09 -22.30 -6.86
CA ASN A 412 26.35 -21.91 -8.25
C ASN A 412 27.31 -22.87 -8.98
N SER A 413 28.39 -23.28 -8.32
CA SER A 413 29.39 -24.21 -8.93
C SER A 413 28.85 -25.62 -9.03
N ASP A 414 28.25 -26.14 -7.98
CA ASP A 414 27.80 -27.51 -7.89
C ASP A 414 26.51 -27.76 -8.64
N PHE A 415 25.61 -26.77 -8.69
CA PHE A 415 24.33 -26.89 -9.40
C PHE A 415 24.55 -27.15 -10.89
N PHE A 416 25.56 -26.52 -11.50
CA PHE A 416 25.90 -26.72 -12.93
C PHE A 416 27.00 -27.76 -13.13
N SER A 417 27.39 -28.54 -12.10
CA SER A 417 28.34 -29.61 -12.20
C SER A 417 27.70 -30.94 -12.63
N ALA A 418 28.49 -32.00 -12.69
CA ALA A 418 27.97 -33.35 -12.92
C ALA A 418 27.12 -33.88 -11.77
N ASN A 419 27.18 -33.27 -10.58
CA ASN A 419 26.40 -33.65 -9.40
C ASN A 419 25.60 -32.46 -8.82
N PRO A 420 24.50 -32.03 -9.49
CA PRO A 420 23.66 -30.94 -9.00
C PRO A 420 23.06 -31.15 -7.60
N ALA A 421 22.95 -32.40 -7.17
CA ALA A 421 22.39 -32.75 -5.86
C ALA A 421 23.30 -32.31 -4.68
N SER A 422 24.58 -32.05 -4.94
CA SER A 422 25.53 -31.53 -3.93
C SER A 422 25.36 -30.03 -3.67
N ALA A 423 24.64 -29.30 -4.53
CA ALA A 423 24.47 -27.87 -4.40
C ALA A 423 23.83 -27.47 -3.06
N GLN A 424 24.51 -26.60 -2.33
CA GLN A 424 24.09 -26.08 -1.05
C GLN A 424 23.82 -24.57 -1.10
N VAL A 425 22.75 -24.12 -0.44
CA VAL A 425 22.39 -22.71 -0.26
C VAL A 425 22.76 -22.29 1.14
N ALA A 426 23.49 -21.18 1.28
CA ALA A 426 23.75 -20.59 2.58
C ALA A 426 22.46 -19.97 3.14
N ARG A 427 22.33 -20.00 4.45
CA ARG A 427 21.28 -19.30 5.21
C ARG A 427 21.95 -18.21 6.01
N ASN A 428 21.97 -17.01 5.44
CA ASN A 428 22.51 -15.85 6.13
C ASN A 428 21.50 -15.37 7.18
N GLY A 429 22.02 -15.03 8.33
CA GLY A 429 21.26 -14.52 9.45
C GLY A 429 22.18 -14.43 10.64
N GLY A 430 22.29 -13.26 11.26
CA GLY A 430 23.31 -12.93 12.22
C GLY A 430 24.57 -12.44 11.53
N VAL A 431 25.58 -13.26 11.36
CA VAL A 431 26.80 -12.82 10.65
C VAL A 431 26.50 -12.69 9.15
N GLY A 432 26.46 -11.45 8.64
CA GLY A 432 26.29 -11.15 7.22
C GLY A 432 24.86 -11.24 6.68
N GLY A 433 23.84 -11.23 7.54
CA GLY A 433 22.43 -11.20 7.16
C GLY A 433 21.60 -10.52 8.25
N PRO A 434 20.26 -10.42 8.07
CA PRO A 434 19.41 -9.83 9.08
C PRO A 434 19.45 -10.65 10.37
N GLU A 435 19.71 -9.96 11.48
CA GLU A 435 19.57 -10.54 12.80
C GLU A 435 18.10 -10.58 13.18
N PRO A 436 17.69 -11.60 13.96
CA PRO A 436 16.39 -11.54 14.60
C PRO A 436 16.34 -10.34 15.55
N TYR A 437 15.23 -9.61 15.53
CA TYR A 437 15.04 -8.45 16.39
C TYR A 437 13.62 -8.32 16.89
N ARG A 438 13.45 -7.60 17.99
CA ARG A 438 12.19 -6.96 18.40
C ARG A 438 12.29 -5.50 18.14
N GLN A 439 11.22 -4.94 17.61
CA GLN A 439 11.06 -3.52 17.34
C GLN A 439 9.84 -3.01 18.09
N SER A 440 9.95 -1.80 18.62
CA SER A 440 8.85 -1.10 19.27
C SER A 440 8.96 0.37 18.92
N ASP A 441 8.02 0.83 18.11
CA ASP A 441 7.97 2.19 17.60
C ASP A 441 6.74 2.90 18.15
N TRP A 442 6.85 4.21 18.32
CA TRP A 442 5.68 5.03 18.47
C TRP A 442 5.84 6.33 17.71
N SER A 443 4.73 6.89 17.25
CA SER A 443 4.72 8.12 16.50
C SER A 443 3.53 8.99 16.88
N ILE A 444 3.68 10.29 16.67
CA ILE A 444 2.61 11.26 16.69
C ILE A 444 2.79 12.24 15.55
N GLN A 445 1.71 12.52 14.82
CA GLN A 445 1.68 13.54 13.80
C GLN A 445 0.44 14.43 13.98
N ASP A 446 0.61 15.72 13.80
CA ASP A 446 -0.47 16.72 13.80
C ASP A 446 -0.31 17.66 12.62
N VAL A 447 -1.32 17.69 11.76
CA VAL A 447 -1.37 18.54 10.56
C VAL A 447 -2.54 19.51 10.70
N PHE A 448 -2.23 20.76 10.92
CA PHE A 448 -3.19 21.85 10.86
C PHE A 448 -3.13 22.53 9.52
N SER A 449 -4.27 22.72 8.85
CA SER A 449 -4.35 23.39 7.56
C SER A 449 -5.59 24.26 7.41
N GLY A 450 -5.49 25.26 6.55
CA GLY A 450 -6.61 26.11 6.17
C GLY A 450 -6.70 26.24 4.65
N VAL A 451 -7.93 26.25 4.15
CA VAL A 451 -8.25 26.50 2.74
C VAL A 451 -9.08 27.76 2.67
N ALA A 452 -8.54 28.78 2.01
CA ALA A 452 -9.20 30.07 1.84
C ALA A 452 -9.50 30.33 0.35
N ARG A 453 -10.79 30.58 0.03
CA ARG A 453 -11.27 30.85 -1.33
C ARG A 453 -11.82 32.26 -1.40
N PHE A 454 -11.20 33.11 -2.21
CA PHE A 454 -11.59 34.53 -2.33
C PHE A 454 -11.28 35.09 -3.72
N LYS A 455 -11.72 36.35 -3.96
CA LYS A 455 -11.45 37.05 -5.22
C LYS A 455 -10.70 38.37 -4.96
N THR A 456 -9.71 38.64 -5.81
CA THR A 456 -9.02 39.95 -5.90
C THR A 456 -9.40 40.58 -7.24
N GLY A 457 -10.47 41.36 -7.25
CA GLY A 457 -11.05 41.87 -8.49
C GLY A 457 -11.66 40.74 -9.32
N ARG A 458 -11.11 40.50 -10.52
CA ARG A 458 -11.54 39.38 -11.41
C ARG A 458 -10.81 38.08 -11.20
N ILE A 459 -9.73 38.09 -10.41
CA ILE A 459 -8.87 36.96 -10.18
C ILE A 459 -9.43 36.16 -9.00
N ARG A 460 -9.57 34.86 -9.15
CA ARG A 460 -9.96 33.93 -8.08
C ARG A 460 -8.69 33.31 -7.47
N HIS A 461 -8.72 33.10 -6.17
CA HIS A 461 -7.64 32.48 -5.39
C HIS A 461 -8.18 31.33 -4.57
N GLU A 462 -7.40 30.25 -4.51
CA GLU A 462 -7.53 29.20 -3.51
C GLU A 462 -6.19 29.07 -2.81
N VAL A 463 -6.09 29.62 -1.61
CA VAL A 463 -4.89 29.56 -0.78
C VAL A 463 -5.01 28.39 0.18
N ILE A 464 -4.01 27.54 0.20
CA ILE A 464 -3.87 26.41 1.14
C ILE A 464 -2.60 26.64 1.91
N GLY A 465 -2.68 26.66 3.25
CA GLY A 465 -1.50 26.81 4.09
C GLY A 465 -1.70 26.14 5.43
N GLY A 466 -0.60 25.80 6.08
CA GLY A 466 -0.63 25.12 7.34
C GLY A 466 0.74 24.74 7.87
N PHE A 467 0.72 23.97 8.95
CA PHE A 467 1.91 23.40 9.56
C PHE A 467 1.68 21.92 9.87
N ASP A 468 2.77 21.20 9.96
CA ASP A 468 2.86 19.78 10.21
C ASP A 468 3.95 19.53 11.27
N ILE A 469 3.62 18.80 12.30
CA ILE A 469 4.58 18.39 13.34
C ILE A 469 4.50 16.88 13.43
N GLU A 470 5.63 16.22 13.24
CA GLU A 470 5.75 14.77 13.23
C GLU A 470 6.90 14.35 14.15
N TYR A 471 6.64 13.43 15.07
CA TYR A 471 7.66 12.83 15.89
C TYR A 471 7.54 11.32 15.86
N VAL A 472 8.65 10.63 15.65
CA VAL A 472 8.72 9.17 15.55
C VAL A 472 9.92 8.64 16.31
N THR A 473 9.75 7.46 16.92
CA THR A 473 10.83 6.72 17.59
C THR A 473 10.90 5.31 17.06
N ASP A 474 12.08 4.73 17.09
CA ASP A 474 12.32 3.29 16.88
C ASP A 474 13.25 2.77 17.99
N HIS A 475 12.83 1.71 18.63
CA HIS A 475 13.63 0.97 19.60
C HIS A 475 13.75 -0.49 19.15
N ARG A 476 14.98 -0.94 18.84
CA ARG A 476 15.26 -2.31 18.42
C ARG A 476 16.17 -3.03 19.40
N GLN A 477 15.78 -4.24 19.76
CA GLN A 477 16.61 -5.20 20.46
C GLN A 477 16.95 -6.36 19.52
N ASN A 478 18.23 -6.50 19.20
CA ASN A 478 18.72 -7.60 18.38
C ASN A 478 18.92 -8.87 19.20
N TYR A 479 18.77 -10.01 18.54
CA TYR A 479 19.09 -11.35 19.03
C TYR A 479 20.19 -11.94 18.17
N ALA A 480 20.86 -12.94 18.69
CA ALA A 480 21.91 -13.65 17.96
C ALA A 480 21.76 -15.17 18.06
N TYR A 481 22.19 -15.86 17.03
CA TYR A 481 22.28 -17.32 17.08
C TYR A 481 23.64 -17.75 17.65
N GLY A 482 23.60 -18.70 18.56
CA GLY A 482 24.81 -19.28 19.18
C GLY A 482 25.70 -20.05 18.20
N SER A 483 25.18 -20.41 17.03
CA SER A 483 25.91 -21.04 15.94
C SER A 483 25.44 -20.54 14.59
N ASN A 484 26.27 -20.71 13.54
CA ASN A 484 25.84 -20.37 12.18
C ASN A 484 24.64 -21.23 11.75
N ARG A 485 23.72 -20.68 11.04
CA ARG A 485 22.66 -21.46 10.39
C ARG A 485 23.31 -22.35 9.34
N ALA A 486 23.12 -23.66 9.47
CA ALA A 486 23.68 -24.59 8.50
C ALA A 486 23.12 -24.34 7.10
N SER A 487 23.97 -24.51 6.08
CA SER A 487 23.52 -24.54 4.68
C SER A 487 22.48 -25.65 4.48
N THR A 488 21.67 -25.52 3.47
CA THR A 488 20.66 -26.51 3.10
C THR A 488 20.77 -26.87 1.63
N SER A 489 20.24 -28.03 1.26
CA SER A 489 20.20 -28.44 -0.14
C SER A 489 19.41 -27.43 -1.01
N LEU A 490 19.96 -27.08 -2.15
CA LEU A 490 19.27 -26.26 -3.14
C LEU A 490 18.02 -26.96 -3.70
N LEU A 491 18.09 -28.28 -3.90
CA LEU A 491 17.02 -29.05 -4.52
C LEU A 491 15.97 -29.54 -3.50
N ASN A 492 16.39 -29.90 -2.30
CA ASN A 492 15.53 -30.44 -1.24
C ASN A 492 15.85 -29.76 0.10
N PRO A 493 15.40 -28.51 0.30
CA PRO A 493 15.67 -27.80 1.52
C PRO A 493 15.00 -28.45 2.74
N SER A 494 15.65 -28.35 3.89
CA SER A 494 15.10 -28.73 5.18
C SER A 494 15.02 -27.49 6.08
N MET A 495 13.89 -27.27 6.70
CA MET A 495 13.70 -26.16 7.66
C MET A 495 14.36 -26.45 9.02
N TYR A 496 14.71 -27.69 9.30
CA TYR A 496 15.30 -28.08 10.57
C TYR A 496 16.81 -27.88 10.57
N VAL A 497 17.32 -27.16 11.58
CA VAL A 497 18.73 -26.94 11.82
C VAL A 497 19.08 -27.48 13.21
N PRO A 498 19.76 -28.65 13.30
CA PRO A 498 20.11 -29.24 14.59
C PRO A 498 20.98 -28.31 15.43
N GLY A 499 20.65 -28.19 16.71
CA GLY A 499 21.47 -27.41 17.67
C GLY A 499 21.48 -25.90 17.46
N LEU A 500 20.62 -25.35 16.61
CA LEU A 500 20.46 -23.91 16.48
C LEU A 500 19.76 -23.37 17.73
N VAL A 501 20.39 -22.42 18.40
CA VAL A 501 19.84 -21.75 19.59
C VAL A 501 19.84 -20.25 19.35
N LEU A 502 18.68 -19.65 19.50
CA LEU A 502 18.53 -18.19 19.51
C LEU A 502 18.65 -17.69 20.94
N GLY A 503 19.45 -16.69 21.17
CA GLY A 503 19.65 -16.05 22.47
C GLY A 503 19.69 -14.55 22.41
N ASP A 504 19.74 -13.92 23.57
CA ASP A 504 20.01 -12.49 23.68
C ASP A 504 21.38 -12.17 23.06
N CYS A 505 21.48 -11.03 22.40
CA CYS A 505 22.69 -10.68 21.68
C CYS A 505 23.93 -10.53 22.60
N ASN A 506 23.73 -10.15 23.86
CA ASN A 506 24.82 -10.07 24.84
C ASN A 506 25.38 -11.45 25.25
N GLN A 507 24.64 -12.55 24.98
CA GLN A 507 25.16 -13.92 25.15
C GLN A 507 26.12 -14.33 24.04
N TYR A 508 25.95 -13.72 22.85
CA TYR A 508 26.72 -14.07 21.65
C TYR A 508 27.28 -12.81 20.96
N PRO A 509 28.01 -11.93 21.66
CA PRO A 509 28.46 -10.64 21.12
C PRO A 509 29.36 -10.79 19.89
N ASP A 510 30.16 -11.84 19.81
CA ASP A 510 31.02 -12.15 18.66
C ASP A 510 30.24 -12.56 17.40
N ARG A 511 28.95 -12.84 17.53
CA ARG A 511 28.10 -13.22 16.41
C ARG A 511 27.42 -12.02 15.75
N LEU A 512 27.57 -10.84 16.35
CA LEU A 512 27.05 -9.57 15.86
C LEU A 512 28.13 -8.80 15.08
N VAL A 513 28.63 -9.38 14.01
CA VAL A 513 29.64 -8.74 13.16
C VAL A 513 29.11 -8.72 11.73
N ASN A 514 29.11 -7.55 11.11
CA ASN A 514 28.77 -7.46 9.70
C ASN A 514 29.92 -7.90 8.78
N ILE A 515 29.66 -8.00 7.48
CA ILE A 515 30.64 -8.43 6.47
C ILE A 515 31.85 -7.46 6.40
N SER A 516 31.65 -6.19 6.71
CA SER A 516 32.72 -5.17 6.75
C SER A 516 33.57 -5.23 8.00
N GLY A 517 33.35 -6.18 8.95
CA GLY A 517 34.04 -6.28 10.21
C GLY A 517 33.63 -5.24 11.25
N VAL A 518 32.56 -4.51 10.99
CA VAL A 518 31.97 -3.58 11.96
C VAL A 518 31.06 -4.35 12.90
N GLY A 519 31.19 -4.13 14.20
CA GLY A 519 30.35 -4.78 15.20
C GLY A 519 28.92 -4.28 15.11
N LYS A 520 27.97 -5.21 15.05
CA LYS A 520 26.58 -4.88 15.24
C LYS A 520 26.24 -4.78 16.71
N LYS A 521 25.26 -3.95 17.03
CA LYS A 521 24.91 -3.61 18.40
C LYS A 521 23.65 -4.34 18.86
N CYS A 522 23.54 -4.53 20.18
CA CYS A 522 22.39 -5.19 20.77
C CYS A 522 21.15 -4.32 20.78
N TYR A 523 21.32 -3.06 21.08
CA TYR A 523 20.24 -2.10 21.19
C TYR A 523 20.47 -0.97 20.20
N LYS A 524 19.42 -0.57 19.53
CA LYS A 524 19.39 0.53 18.58
C LYS A 524 18.19 1.40 18.91
N ASP A 525 18.45 2.65 19.15
CA ASP A 525 17.44 3.66 19.45
C ASP A 525 17.59 4.78 18.44
N SER A 526 16.51 5.14 17.80
CA SER A 526 16.43 6.31 16.93
C SER A 526 15.16 7.10 17.16
N ASP A 527 15.26 8.39 16.95
CA ASP A 527 14.13 9.29 16.95
C ASP A 527 14.28 10.38 15.91
N ALA A 528 13.17 10.92 15.47
CA ALA A 528 13.15 12.08 14.59
C ALA A 528 11.97 13.00 14.87
N LEU A 529 12.24 14.30 14.79
CA LEU A 529 11.24 15.37 14.80
C LEU A 529 11.28 16.10 13.46
N ASP A 530 10.14 16.18 12.79
CA ASP A 530 9.93 17.04 11.62
C ASP A 530 8.97 18.18 11.98
N VAL A 531 9.35 19.40 11.64
CA VAL A 531 8.49 20.57 11.74
C VAL A 531 8.40 21.19 10.36
N GLY A 532 7.21 21.12 9.77
CA GLY A 532 6.94 21.60 8.42
C GLY A 532 5.99 22.78 8.37
N PHE A 533 6.21 23.67 7.42
CA PHE A 533 5.29 24.73 7.03
C PHE A 533 5.08 24.69 5.53
N PHE A 534 3.82 24.75 5.10
CA PHE A 534 3.48 24.75 3.67
C PHE A 534 2.50 25.85 3.32
N LEU A 535 2.64 26.37 2.10
CA LEU A 535 1.77 27.40 1.54
C LEU A 535 1.69 27.22 0.03
N SER A 536 0.48 27.26 -0.51
CA SER A 536 0.26 27.33 -1.96
C SER A 536 -0.93 28.22 -2.29
N ASP A 537 -0.89 28.84 -3.48
CA ASP A 537 -2.01 29.59 -4.04
C ASP A 537 -2.29 29.08 -5.46
N GLN A 538 -3.51 28.68 -5.72
CA GLN A 538 -4.01 28.47 -7.07
C GLN A 538 -4.76 29.71 -7.52
N VAL A 539 -4.26 30.34 -8.58
CA VAL A 539 -4.76 31.59 -9.14
C VAL A 539 -5.41 31.34 -10.49
N TRP A 540 -6.70 31.63 -10.62
CA TRP A 540 -7.43 31.60 -11.90
C TRP A 540 -7.41 32.97 -12.55
N PHE A 541 -6.61 33.13 -13.58
CA PHE A 541 -6.58 34.36 -14.39
C PHE A 541 -7.79 34.47 -15.32
N THR A 542 -8.27 33.34 -15.79
CA THR A 542 -9.50 33.22 -16.59
C THR A 542 -10.24 31.96 -16.15
N ASP A 543 -11.42 31.70 -16.71
CA ASP A 543 -12.18 30.48 -16.43
C ASP A 543 -11.49 29.21 -16.97
N TYR A 544 -10.50 29.35 -17.86
CA TYR A 544 -9.80 28.21 -18.47
C TYR A 544 -8.31 28.13 -18.10
N LEU A 545 -7.72 29.20 -17.55
CA LEU A 545 -6.28 29.22 -17.25
C LEU A 545 -6.06 29.52 -15.78
N SER A 546 -5.41 28.59 -15.09
CA SER A 546 -4.94 28.80 -13.72
C SER A 546 -3.48 28.40 -13.56
N VAL A 547 -2.85 28.96 -12.55
CA VAL A 547 -1.49 28.64 -12.11
C VAL A 547 -1.56 28.33 -10.63
N LYS A 548 -0.98 27.21 -10.22
CA LYS A 548 -0.75 26.89 -8.81
C LYS A 548 0.74 27.02 -8.54
N ALA A 549 1.11 27.74 -7.51
CA ALA A 549 2.48 27.81 -7.02
C ALA A 549 2.48 27.61 -5.51
N GLY A 550 3.44 26.85 -5.03
CA GLY A 550 3.55 26.54 -3.62
C GLY A 550 4.97 26.17 -3.22
N PHE A 551 5.17 26.11 -1.94
CA PHE A 551 6.39 25.58 -1.34
C PHE A 551 6.09 24.97 0.00
N ARG A 552 6.97 24.09 0.43
CA ARG A 552 7.04 23.58 1.79
C ARG A 552 8.46 23.77 2.32
N TRP A 553 8.55 24.20 3.56
CA TRP A 553 9.75 24.26 4.37
C TRP A 553 9.65 23.24 5.48
N ASP A 554 10.69 22.44 5.68
CA ASP A 554 10.78 21.45 6.76
C ASP A 554 12.11 21.60 7.49
N ASN A 555 12.10 21.37 8.79
CA ASN A 555 13.27 21.16 9.61
C ASN A 555 13.19 19.75 10.21
N TRP A 556 14.07 18.88 9.75
CA TRP A 556 14.20 17.50 10.19
C TRP A 556 15.36 17.38 11.16
N ASN A 557 15.08 16.99 12.40
CA ASN A 557 16.07 16.73 13.43
C ASN A 557 15.96 15.28 13.88
N SER A 558 17.08 14.54 13.85
CA SER A 558 17.07 13.11 14.15
C SER A 558 18.30 12.68 14.94
N HIS A 559 18.12 11.67 15.79
CA HIS A 559 19.16 11.05 16.58
C HIS A 559 19.17 9.54 16.40
N TYR A 560 20.34 8.94 16.51
CA TYR A 560 20.55 7.51 16.47
C TYR A 560 21.61 7.13 17.47
N SER A 561 21.35 6.09 18.25
CA SER A 561 22.33 5.46 19.12
C SER A 561 22.31 3.95 18.96
N ALA A 562 23.50 3.34 19.02
CA ALA A 562 23.62 1.90 19.00
C ALA A 562 24.61 1.45 20.08
N THR A 563 24.12 0.57 20.96
CA THR A 563 24.80 0.23 22.21
C THR A 563 24.80 -1.28 22.47
N GLY A 564 25.67 -1.73 23.39
CA GLY A 564 25.77 -3.12 23.82
C GLY A 564 26.60 -4.01 22.87
N GLY A 565 26.59 -5.31 23.10
CA GLY A 565 27.47 -6.26 22.41
C GLY A 565 28.91 -6.20 22.89
N ASP A 566 29.90 -6.47 22.02
CA ASP A 566 31.31 -6.36 22.34
C ASP A 566 31.79 -4.90 22.29
N THR A 567 31.48 -4.14 23.35
CA THR A 567 31.82 -2.72 23.44
C THR A 567 33.34 -2.46 23.59
N ALA A 568 34.12 -3.45 24.01
CA ALA A 568 35.57 -3.34 24.07
C ALA A 568 36.23 -3.31 22.69
N LYS A 569 35.66 -4.05 21.75
CA LYS A 569 36.12 -4.12 20.36
C LYS A 569 35.41 -3.12 19.46
N TYR A 570 34.10 -2.89 19.72
CA TYR A 570 33.26 -2.01 18.96
C TYR A 570 32.57 -1.02 19.89
N PRO A 571 33.07 0.22 20.02
CA PRO A 571 32.48 1.24 20.89
C PRO A 571 31.03 1.56 20.56
N ASP A 572 30.26 1.97 21.55
CA ASP A 572 28.95 2.51 21.35
C ASP A 572 29.00 3.76 20.47
N VAL A 573 27.96 3.97 19.67
CA VAL A 573 27.88 5.09 18.72
C VAL A 573 26.65 5.95 18.97
N HIS A 574 26.84 7.25 18.75
CA HIS A 574 25.78 8.26 18.84
C HIS A 574 25.94 9.20 17.66
N TYR A 575 24.89 9.36 16.88
CA TYR A 575 24.84 10.24 15.71
C TYR A 575 23.63 11.16 15.79
N GLY A 576 23.70 12.33 15.19
CA GLY A 576 22.61 13.27 15.04
C GLY A 576 22.68 14.00 13.72
N GLN A 577 21.55 14.34 13.17
CA GLN A 577 21.45 15.13 11.94
C GLN A 577 20.35 16.17 12.10
N ASP A 578 20.66 17.42 11.71
CA ASP A 578 19.72 18.52 11.61
C ASP A 578 19.75 19.03 10.17
N GLU A 579 18.62 19.00 9.49
CA GLU A 579 18.53 19.31 8.08
C GLU A 579 17.30 20.17 7.79
N THR A 580 17.54 21.31 7.11
CA THR A 580 16.47 22.18 6.64
C THR A 580 16.30 22.03 5.14
N THR A 581 15.07 21.82 4.70
CA THR A 581 14.73 21.62 3.29
C THR A 581 13.67 22.62 2.83
N ILE A 582 13.73 22.97 1.53
CA ILE A 582 12.68 23.75 0.86
C ILE A 582 12.33 23.03 -0.43
N ASN A 583 11.05 22.74 -0.59
CA ASN A 583 10.51 21.97 -1.71
C ASN A 583 9.45 22.81 -2.47
N PRO A 584 9.83 23.51 -3.55
CA PRO A 584 8.90 24.30 -4.36
C PRO A 584 8.14 23.47 -5.38
N SER A 585 6.96 23.96 -5.77
CA SER A 585 6.16 23.41 -6.87
C SER A 585 5.50 24.54 -7.68
N VAL A 586 5.34 24.32 -8.99
CA VAL A 586 4.60 25.20 -9.89
C VAL A 586 3.85 24.37 -10.93
N SER A 587 2.56 24.65 -11.07
CA SER A 587 1.73 23.99 -12.09
C SER A 587 0.96 25.03 -12.91
N ILE A 588 0.82 24.77 -14.19
CA ILE A 588 0.00 25.55 -15.11
C ILE A 588 -1.10 24.65 -15.62
N MET A 589 -2.34 25.08 -15.52
CA MET A 589 -3.52 24.32 -15.93
C MET A 589 -4.33 25.08 -16.97
N TYR A 590 -4.64 24.39 -18.06
CA TYR A 590 -5.54 24.86 -19.09
C TYR A 590 -6.76 23.95 -19.16
N THR A 591 -7.92 24.46 -18.75
CA THR A 591 -9.18 23.74 -18.63
C THR A 591 -10.24 24.36 -19.53
N PRO A 592 -10.17 24.13 -20.86
CA PRO A 592 -11.10 24.76 -21.82
C PRO A 592 -12.55 24.31 -21.64
N ARG A 593 -12.75 23.16 -20.98
CA ARG A 593 -14.05 22.60 -20.60
C ARG A 593 -13.92 21.91 -19.26
N SER A 594 -14.98 21.80 -18.49
CA SER A 594 -15.01 21.13 -17.17
C SER A 594 -14.56 19.68 -17.20
N ASN A 595 -14.60 19.03 -18.36
CA ASN A 595 -14.24 17.64 -18.58
C ASN A 595 -12.89 17.43 -19.31
N LEU A 596 -12.12 18.50 -19.57
CA LEU A 596 -10.82 18.42 -20.21
C LEU A 596 -9.83 19.35 -19.52
N MET A 597 -8.74 18.82 -19.03
CA MET A 597 -7.61 19.57 -18.48
C MET A 597 -6.30 19.13 -19.15
N VAL A 598 -5.49 20.11 -19.55
CA VAL A 598 -4.09 19.92 -19.93
C VAL A 598 -3.26 20.69 -18.92
N TYR A 599 -2.19 20.10 -18.42
CA TYR A 599 -1.36 20.72 -17.41
C TYR A 599 0.14 20.52 -17.67
N PHE A 600 0.92 21.44 -17.14
CA PHE A 600 2.33 21.30 -16.89
C PHE A 600 2.56 21.35 -15.39
N ASN A 601 3.40 20.47 -14.86
CA ASN A 601 3.80 20.45 -13.46
C ASN A 601 5.32 20.35 -13.35
N TRP A 602 5.88 21.22 -12.51
CA TRP A 602 7.24 21.12 -12.01
C TRP A 602 7.20 21.08 -10.50
N SER A 603 7.85 20.09 -9.90
CA SER A 603 7.90 19.94 -8.45
C SER A 603 9.23 19.33 -8.02
N GLN A 604 9.64 19.66 -6.79
CA GLN A 604 10.83 19.12 -6.15
C GLN A 604 10.47 18.44 -4.84
N SER A 605 11.30 17.47 -4.45
CA SER A 605 11.24 16.78 -3.17
C SER A 605 12.65 16.51 -2.67
N THR A 606 12.79 16.52 -1.36
CA THR A 606 14.04 16.21 -0.66
C THR A 606 13.77 15.10 0.35
N THR A 607 14.69 14.11 0.43
CA THR A 607 14.65 13.04 1.42
C THR A 607 15.92 13.12 2.26
N PRO A 608 15.83 13.48 3.54
CA PRO A 608 16.93 13.37 4.49
C PRO A 608 17.41 11.92 4.59
N LEU A 609 18.73 11.70 4.72
CA LEU A 609 19.26 10.34 4.86
C LEU A 609 18.75 9.61 6.10
N SER A 610 18.55 10.37 7.17
CA SER A 610 18.05 9.86 8.45
C SER A 610 16.53 9.66 8.50
N MET A 611 15.81 9.80 7.38
CA MET A 611 14.37 9.62 7.34
C MET A 611 13.91 8.17 7.57
N TYR A 612 14.82 7.21 7.43
CA TYR A 612 14.50 5.78 7.56
C TYR A 612 14.57 5.28 9.02
N VAL A 613 14.10 6.08 9.98
CA VAL A 613 14.18 5.79 11.43
C VAL A 613 13.59 4.42 11.76
N THR A 614 12.37 4.13 11.33
CA THR A 614 11.67 2.87 11.66
C THR A 614 11.98 1.72 10.70
N ASN A 615 12.53 2.03 9.53
CA ASN A 615 12.66 1.07 8.43
C ASN A 615 14.11 0.58 8.20
N SER A 616 15.07 1.13 8.93
CA SER A 616 16.47 0.72 8.82
C SER A 616 17.02 0.30 10.15
N SER A 617 17.84 -0.74 10.14
CA SER A 617 18.61 -1.14 11.32
C SER A 617 19.76 -0.18 11.63
N GLU A 618 20.24 0.56 10.63
CA GLU A 618 21.30 1.57 10.77
C GLU A 618 20.93 2.82 9.96
N PRO A 619 19.96 3.62 10.44
CA PRO A 619 19.49 4.81 9.74
C PRO A 619 20.55 5.89 9.62
N MET A 620 21.58 5.87 10.46
CA MET A 620 22.68 6.79 10.43
C MET A 620 24.03 6.09 10.63
N THR A 621 25.02 6.56 9.91
CA THR A 621 26.43 6.16 10.05
C THR A 621 27.30 7.40 10.14
N ALA A 622 28.56 7.26 10.59
CA ALA A 622 29.51 8.37 10.61
C ALA A 622 29.68 9.03 9.23
N LYS A 623 29.52 8.27 8.15
CA LYS A 623 29.62 8.78 6.78
C LYS A 623 28.35 9.50 6.34
N SER A 624 27.18 9.01 6.74
CA SER A 624 25.89 9.59 6.32
C SER A 624 25.55 10.90 7.00
N GLN A 625 26.09 11.18 8.20
CA GLN A 625 25.89 12.46 8.90
C GLN A 625 26.28 13.70 8.10
N SER A 626 27.25 13.58 7.19
CA SER A 626 27.73 14.68 6.36
C SER A 626 27.32 14.57 4.90
N ALA A 627 26.53 13.59 4.54
CA ALA A 627 26.11 13.40 3.16
C ALA A 627 24.94 14.33 2.82
N ALA A 628 24.95 14.85 1.60
CA ALA A 628 23.83 15.66 1.12
C ALA A 628 22.56 14.82 0.94
N PRO A 629 21.38 15.37 1.22
CA PRO A 629 20.11 14.68 1.06
C PRO A 629 19.85 14.27 -0.38
N GLU A 630 19.04 13.24 -0.54
CA GLU A 630 18.50 12.87 -1.83
C GLU A 630 17.57 13.98 -2.33
N ARG A 631 17.69 14.37 -3.59
CA ARG A 631 16.81 15.36 -4.23
C ARG A 631 16.24 14.83 -5.51
N SER A 632 14.97 15.08 -5.71
CA SER A 632 14.28 14.76 -6.96
C SER A 632 13.61 15.98 -7.57
N SER A 633 13.52 15.99 -8.89
CA SER A 633 12.85 17.02 -9.67
C SER A 633 12.03 16.39 -10.77
N LEU A 634 10.75 16.74 -10.84
CA LEU A 634 9.79 16.30 -11.85
C LEU A 634 9.52 17.41 -12.86
N TYR A 635 9.46 17.03 -14.12
CA TYR A 635 8.85 17.81 -15.21
C TYR A 635 7.80 16.93 -15.85
N GLU A 636 6.53 17.33 -15.81
CA GLU A 636 5.42 16.54 -16.31
C GLU A 636 4.46 17.38 -17.15
N ILE A 637 4.08 16.88 -18.31
CA ILE A 637 2.97 17.41 -19.11
C ILE A 637 1.92 16.33 -19.18
N GLY A 638 0.69 16.65 -18.81
CA GLY A 638 -0.40 15.69 -18.80
C GLY A 638 -1.69 16.26 -19.38
N ALA A 639 -2.55 15.33 -19.76
CA ALA A 639 -3.91 15.61 -20.18
C ALA A 639 -4.87 14.65 -19.49
N LYS A 640 -5.99 15.18 -18.99
CA LYS A 640 -7.07 14.44 -18.35
C LYS A 640 -8.39 14.76 -19.06
N TYR A 641 -9.11 13.70 -19.40
CA TYR A 641 -10.37 13.84 -20.11
C TYR A 641 -11.44 12.92 -19.54
N SER A 642 -12.55 13.50 -19.14
CA SER A 642 -13.74 12.79 -18.70
C SER A 642 -14.79 12.80 -19.81
N ALA A 643 -15.03 11.63 -20.42
CA ALA A 643 -15.84 11.46 -21.60
C ALA A 643 -17.24 10.92 -21.26
N PHE A 644 -18.20 11.11 -22.19
CA PHE A 644 -19.53 10.52 -22.15
C PHE A 644 -20.31 10.83 -20.87
N HIS A 645 -20.39 12.09 -20.48
CA HIS A 645 -21.04 12.55 -19.24
C HIS A 645 -20.43 11.87 -18.01
N ASP A 646 -19.11 11.99 -17.88
CA ASP A 646 -18.31 11.48 -16.75
C ASP A 646 -18.33 9.95 -16.58
N ARG A 647 -18.72 9.19 -17.60
CA ARG A 647 -18.73 7.73 -17.53
C ARG A 647 -17.32 7.12 -17.69
N ILE A 648 -16.43 7.77 -18.42
CA ILE A 648 -15.07 7.29 -18.70
C ILE A 648 -14.06 8.39 -18.41
N GLY A 649 -13.08 8.08 -17.56
CA GLY A 649 -11.91 8.91 -17.31
C GLY A 649 -10.68 8.39 -18.07
N MET A 650 -9.94 9.30 -18.68
CA MET A 650 -8.69 9.02 -19.40
C MET A 650 -7.61 9.97 -18.94
N THR A 651 -6.41 9.45 -18.70
CA THR A 651 -5.22 10.23 -18.38
C THR A 651 -4.07 9.85 -19.29
N ALA A 652 -3.32 10.84 -19.73
CA ALA A 652 -2.04 10.66 -20.40
C ALA A 652 -1.03 11.62 -19.78
N ALA A 653 0.15 11.13 -19.40
CA ALA A 653 1.21 11.94 -18.81
C ALA A 653 2.57 11.57 -19.41
N LEU A 654 3.28 12.56 -19.91
CA LEU A 654 4.69 12.50 -20.29
C LEU A 654 5.49 13.13 -19.15
N PHE A 655 6.48 12.41 -18.65
CA PHE A 655 7.26 12.88 -17.52
C PHE A 655 8.75 12.64 -17.68
N ARG A 656 9.52 13.43 -16.96
CA ARG A 656 10.92 13.24 -16.67
C ARG A 656 11.14 13.49 -15.18
N LEU A 657 11.67 12.49 -14.50
CA LEU A 657 12.00 12.52 -13.08
C LEU A 657 13.50 12.29 -12.93
N ASP A 658 14.20 13.29 -12.45
CA ASP A 658 15.64 13.23 -12.16
C ASP A 658 15.83 13.12 -10.64
N LYS A 659 16.74 12.23 -10.22
CA LYS A 659 17.15 12.03 -8.82
C LYS A 659 18.65 12.18 -8.69
N SER A 660 19.09 12.90 -7.67
CA SER A 660 20.50 13.09 -7.32
C SER A 660 20.77 12.69 -5.89
N ASN A 661 22.02 12.30 -5.60
CA ASN A 661 22.42 11.79 -4.30
C ASN A 661 21.58 10.59 -3.86
N SER A 662 21.40 9.64 -4.78
CA SER A 662 20.54 8.48 -4.55
C SER A 662 20.90 7.76 -3.24
N ILE A 663 19.88 7.53 -2.45
CA ILE A 663 19.97 6.68 -1.27
C ILE A 663 19.80 5.23 -1.75
N GLN A 664 20.77 4.39 -1.41
CA GLN A 664 20.73 2.99 -1.72
C GLN A 664 21.01 2.16 -0.48
N THR A 665 20.33 1.05 -0.39
CA THR A 665 20.62 0.02 0.58
C THR A 665 21.68 -0.92 0.02
N ASP A 666 22.77 -1.14 0.74
CA ASP A 666 23.74 -2.17 0.38
C ASP A 666 23.06 -3.54 0.50
N PRO A 667 22.94 -4.30 -0.59
CA PRO A 667 22.22 -5.57 -0.56
C PRO A 667 22.93 -6.65 0.27
N THR A 668 24.16 -6.39 0.70
CA THR A 668 24.99 -7.33 1.45
C THR A 668 25.00 -7.00 2.94
N THR A 669 25.10 -5.71 3.28
CA THR A 669 25.21 -5.26 4.67
C THR A 669 23.88 -4.70 5.21
N GLY A 670 22.95 -4.32 4.33
CA GLY A 670 21.71 -3.64 4.71
C GLY A 670 21.91 -2.16 5.07
N ASP A 671 23.14 -1.66 4.98
CA ASP A 671 23.44 -0.28 5.35
C ASP A 671 22.85 0.70 4.33
N ILE A 672 22.23 1.76 4.83
CA ILE A 672 21.78 2.88 4.00
C ILE A 672 22.99 3.80 3.73
N SER A 673 23.21 4.10 2.47
CA SER A 673 24.28 5.00 2.05
C SER A 673 23.85 5.93 0.93
N ALA A 674 24.32 7.18 0.99
CA ALA A 674 24.31 8.05 -0.18
C ALA A 674 25.39 7.57 -1.15
N THR A 675 24.97 7.08 -2.31
CA THR A 675 25.90 6.56 -3.33
C THR A 675 26.43 7.66 -4.23
N SER A 676 25.84 8.87 -4.18
CA SER A 676 26.09 9.95 -5.14
C SER A 676 25.70 9.59 -6.59
N ASP A 677 24.96 8.50 -6.80
CA ASP A 677 24.41 8.17 -8.10
C ASP A 677 23.40 9.25 -8.54
N GLN A 678 23.36 9.49 -9.83
CA GLN A 678 22.29 10.26 -10.45
C GLN A 678 21.46 9.33 -11.31
N GLU A 679 20.17 9.36 -11.11
CA GLU A 679 19.22 8.49 -11.78
C GLU A 679 18.16 9.34 -12.49
N ARG A 680 17.69 8.84 -13.62
CA ARG A 680 16.61 9.44 -14.40
C ARG A 680 15.63 8.37 -14.81
N ASN A 681 14.36 8.64 -14.59
CA ASN A 681 13.30 7.90 -15.24
C ASN A 681 12.41 8.87 -16.02
N GLN A 682 12.21 8.61 -17.29
CA GLN A 682 11.34 9.38 -18.17
C GLN A 682 10.42 8.46 -18.94
N GLY A 683 9.25 8.93 -19.34
CA GLY A 683 8.34 8.05 -20.01
C GLY A 683 6.93 8.59 -20.23
N LEU A 684 6.06 7.64 -20.63
CA LEU A 684 4.64 7.87 -20.88
C LEU A 684 3.82 6.96 -19.96
N GLU A 685 2.81 7.53 -19.32
CA GLU A 685 1.80 6.79 -18.57
C GLU A 685 0.41 7.08 -19.13
N LEU A 686 -0.37 6.03 -19.29
CA LEU A 686 -1.75 6.10 -19.76
C LEU A 686 -2.67 5.38 -18.76
N SER A 687 -3.84 5.93 -18.52
CA SER A 687 -4.91 5.24 -17.77
C SER A 687 -6.27 5.50 -18.36
N ILE A 688 -7.15 4.53 -18.23
CA ILE A 688 -8.56 4.61 -18.60
C ILE A 688 -9.38 3.85 -17.55
N SER A 689 -10.46 4.45 -17.09
CA SER A 689 -11.36 3.84 -16.11
C SER A 689 -12.79 4.28 -16.34
N GLY A 690 -13.73 3.39 -16.04
CA GLY A 690 -15.17 3.77 -16.12
C GLY A 690 -16.05 2.70 -16.70
N THR A 691 -17.23 3.13 -17.12
CA THR A 691 -18.28 2.29 -17.70
C THR A 691 -18.37 2.56 -19.21
N LEU A 692 -17.82 1.65 -20.02
CA LEU A 692 -17.79 1.78 -21.48
C LEU A 692 -19.20 1.76 -22.10
N LEU A 693 -19.99 0.76 -21.70
CA LEU A 693 -21.40 0.62 -22.03
C LEU A 693 -22.20 0.34 -20.74
N PRO A 694 -23.52 0.49 -20.73
CA PRO A 694 -24.31 0.06 -19.58
C PRO A 694 -23.91 -1.37 -19.16
N ASN A 695 -23.61 -1.56 -17.87
CA ASN A 695 -23.20 -2.83 -17.28
C ASN A 695 -21.79 -3.34 -17.70
N TRP A 696 -21.00 -2.56 -18.45
CA TRP A 696 -19.65 -2.95 -18.88
C TRP A 696 -18.61 -2.01 -18.28
N MET A 697 -17.95 -2.45 -17.24
CA MET A 697 -16.85 -1.77 -16.58
C MET A 697 -15.51 -2.10 -17.26
N PHE A 698 -14.64 -1.09 -17.32
CA PHE A 698 -13.26 -1.24 -17.77
C PHE A 698 -12.33 -0.39 -16.91
N TYR A 699 -11.19 -0.97 -16.56
CA TYR A 699 -10.05 -0.29 -15.94
C TYR A 699 -8.78 -0.76 -16.64
N GLY A 700 -7.94 0.16 -17.09
CA GLY A 700 -6.72 -0.19 -17.80
C GLY A 700 -5.63 0.84 -17.61
N THR A 701 -4.40 0.37 -17.50
CA THR A 701 -3.21 1.22 -17.33
C THR A 701 -2.06 0.69 -18.18
N TYR A 702 -1.23 1.61 -18.65
CA TYR A 702 0.00 1.30 -19.37
C TYR A 702 1.09 2.29 -19.00
N ALA A 703 2.32 1.79 -18.85
CA ALA A 703 3.51 2.61 -18.66
C ALA A 703 4.64 2.17 -19.60
N LEU A 704 5.29 3.17 -20.20
CA LEU A 704 6.52 3.04 -20.96
C LEU A 704 7.59 3.91 -20.29
N TYR A 705 8.73 3.32 -19.90
CA TYR A 705 9.79 3.97 -19.15
C TYR A 705 11.15 3.80 -19.81
N ASP A 706 12.00 4.80 -19.59
CA ASP A 706 13.43 4.80 -19.89
C ASP A 706 14.22 5.11 -18.60
N PRO A 707 14.38 4.10 -17.71
CA PRO A 707 15.04 4.27 -16.43
C PRO A 707 16.55 4.11 -16.58
N THR A 708 17.31 5.20 -16.41
CA THR A 708 18.74 5.23 -16.69
C THR A 708 19.54 5.77 -15.50
N ILE A 709 20.66 5.11 -15.16
CA ILE A 709 21.69 5.61 -14.26
C ILE A 709 22.55 6.60 -15.05
N THR A 710 22.32 7.91 -14.87
CA THR A 710 22.99 8.94 -15.66
C THR A 710 24.43 9.20 -15.22
N LYS A 711 24.71 8.99 -13.93
CA LYS A 711 26.05 9.06 -13.35
C LYS A 711 26.17 8.01 -12.25
N ALA A 712 27.21 7.16 -12.35
CA ALA A 712 27.55 6.22 -11.31
C ALA A 712 28.42 6.91 -10.26
N GLY A 713 27.96 6.92 -9.02
CA GLY A 713 28.71 7.40 -7.84
C GLY A 713 29.30 6.27 -7.02
N SER A 714 28.90 5.03 -7.29
CA SER A 714 29.32 3.79 -6.65
C SER A 714 29.99 2.86 -7.64
N SER A 715 30.96 2.04 -7.18
CA SER A 715 31.60 1.00 -7.99
C SER A 715 30.67 -0.15 -8.35
N THR A 716 29.52 -0.26 -7.68
CA THR A 716 28.50 -1.28 -7.95
C THR A 716 27.46 -0.81 -8.95
N SER A 717 27.44 0.46 -9.32
CA SER A 717 26.48 1.04 -10.27
C SER A 717 27.08 1.14 -11.66
N LYS A 718 26.29 0.81 -12.68
CA LYS A 718 26.69 0.88 -14.10
C LYS A 718 26.16 2.15 -14.74
N GLN A 719 27.04 3.11 -15.03
CA GLN A 719 26.64 4.31 -15.77
C GLN A 719 26.09 3.96 -17.15
N GLY A 720 24.94 4.56 -17.52
CA GLY A 720 24.20 4.21 -18.74
C GLY A 720 23.41 2.89 -18.61
N GLY A 721 23.49 2.20 -17.47
CA GLY A 721 22.68 1.04 -17.16
C GLY A 721 21.26 1.40 -16.77
N GLN A 722 20.39 0.40 -16.69
CA GLN A 722 19.01 0.53 -16.26
C GLN A 722 18.93 0.53 -14.75
N ILE A 723 18.07 1.37 -14.17
CA ILE A 723 17.75 1.36 -12.73
C ILE A 723 17.13 0.00 -12.38
N GLN A 724 17.56 -0.59 -11.27
CA GLN A 724 17.08 -1.90 -10.82
C GLN A 724 15.57 -1.91 -10.56
N TYR A 725 14.92 -3.06 -10.76
CA TYR A 725 13.49 -3.33 -10.56
C TYR A 725 12.53 -2.56 -11.45
N VAL A 726 12.98 -1.68 -12.32
CA VAL A 726 12.13 -0.86 -13.18
C VAL A 726 11.95 -1.52 -14.53
N PRO A 727 10.72 -1.89 -14.94
CA PRO A 727 10.44 -2.39 -16.27
C PRO A 727 10.42 -1.26 -17.30
N HIS A 728 10.82 -1.51 -18.55
CA HIS A 728 10.56 -0.57 -19.64
C HIS A 728 9.07 -0.48 -19.99
N ASN A 729 8.35 -1.59 -19.87
CA ASN A 729 6.92 -1.65 -20.21
C ASN A 729 6.15 -2.42 -19.13
N GLN A 730 4.99 -1.89 -18.78
CA GLN A 730 4.05 -2.50 -17.85
C GLN A 730 2.62 -2.16 -18.27
N ALA A 731 1.71 -3.12 -18.16
CA ALA A 731 0.29 -2.93 -18.45
C ALA A 731 -0.57 -3.73 -17.50
N THR A 732 -1.70 -3.16 -17.10
CA THR A 732 -2.75 -3.87 -16.38
C THR A 732 -4.08 -3.52 -17.00
N ALA A 733 -4.94 -4.51 -17.17
CA ALA A 733 -6.30 -4.34 -17.65
C ALA A 733 -7.25 -5.24 -16.87
N TRP A 734 -8.39 -4.70 -16.48
CA TRP A 734 -9.50 -5.43 -15.89
C TRP A 734 -10.79 -5.01 -16.57
N THR A 735 -11.64 -5.96 -16.88
CA THR A 735 -12.97 -5.70 -17.43
C THR A 735 -14.01 -6.60 -16.79
N SER A 736 -15.23 -6.11 -16.63
CA SER A 736 -16.34 -6.91 -16.16
C SER A 736 -17.63 -6.51 -16.85
N TYR A 737 -18.47 -7.50 -17.11
CA TYR A 737 -19.77 -7.32 -17.75
C TYR A 737 -20.86 -7.97 -16.92
N GLU A 738 -21.91 -7.20 -16.61
CA GLU A 738 -23.09 -7.69 -15.88
C GLU A 738 -24.14 -8.16 -16.88
N ILE A 739 -24.33 -9.48 -16.94
CA ILE A 739 -25.28 -10.16 -17.81
C ILE A 739 -26.65 -10.14 -17.13
N ALA A 740 -27.68 -9.67 -17.83
CA ALA A 740 -29.07 -9.69 -17.39
C ALA A 740 -29.31 -9.16 -15.95
N PRO A 741 -28.87 -7.92 -15.61
CA PRO A 741 -28.81 -7.41 -14.23
C PRO A 741 -30.16 -7.39 -13.49
N ARG A 742 -31.29 -7.39 -14.24
CA ARG A 742 -32.65 -7.35 -13.68
C ARG A 742 -33.37 -8.71 -13.69
N ARG A 743 -32.64 -9.78 -14.05
CA ARG A 743 -33.22 -11.15 -14.10
C ARG A 743 -32.76 -11.98 -12.90
N PRO A 744 -33.54 -12.97 -12.45
CA PRO A 744 -33.12 -13.84 -11.35
C PRO A 744 -31.82 -14.62 -11.61
N TRP A 745 -31.44 -14.77 -12.89
CA TRP A 745 -30.20 -15.45 -13.31
C TRP A 745 -29.11 -14.43 -13.70
N ASN A 746 -29.13 -13.22 -13.14
CA ASN A 746 -28.06 -12.23 -13.34
C ASN A 746 -26.70 -12.84 -13.03
N MET A 747 -25.71 -12.41 -13.76
CA MET A 747 -24.33 -12.89 -13.57
C MET A 747 -23.38 -11.78 -13.95
N THR A 748 -22.37 -11.53 -13.13
CA THR A 748 -21.24 -10.68 -13.52
C THR A 748 -20.05 -11.56 -13.86
N VAL A 749 -19.52 -11.41 -15.05
CA VAL A 749 -18.27 -12.04 -15.48
C VAL A 749 -17.20 -10.98 -15.62
N GLY A 750 -16.00 -11.25 -15.12
CA GLY A 750 -14.88 -10.35 -15.22
C GLY A 750 -13.58 -11.09 -15.45
N GLY A 751 -12.59 -10.37 -15.93
CA GLY A 751 -11.25 -10.90 -16.10
C GLY A 751 -10.23 -9.79 -16.35
N GLY A 752 -8.99 -10.12 -16.09
CA GLY A 752 -7.90 -9.18 -16.21
C GLY A 752 -6.57 -9.81 -16.60
N LEU A 753 -5.68 -8.92 -16.96
CA LEU A 753 -4.30 -9.21 -17.33
C LEU A 753 -3.41 -8.23 -16.61
N THR A 754 -2.38 -8.73 -15.94
CA THR A 754 -1.24 -7.95 -15.48
C THR A 754 0.02 -8.42 -16.19
N TRP A 755 0.72 -7.49 -16.82
CA TRP A 755 1.94 -7.75 -17.56
C TRP A 755 3.04 -6.77 -17.16
N ARG A 756 4.24 -7.29 -16.90
CA ARG A 756 5.45 -6.52 -16.63
C ARG A 756 6.60 -7.12 -17.40
N GLN A 757 7.34 -6.29 -18.13
CA GLN A 757 8.58 -6.70 -18.80
C GLN A 757 9.64 -7.13 -17.77
N GLY A 758 10.57 -8.00 -18.15
CA GLY A 758 11.67 -8.45 -17.29
C GLY A 758 12.56 -7.29 -16.84
N VAL A 759 13.02 -7.35 -15.60
CA VAL A 759 13.75 -6.28 -14.90
C VAL A 759 15.12 -6.73 -14.45
N TRP A 760 16.06 -5.79 -14.34
CA TRP A 760 17.33 -6.01 -13.67
C TRP A 760 17.13 -6.04 -12.16
N LEU A 761 17.86 -6.90 -11.48
CA LEU A 761 17.77 -7.09 -10.03
C LEU A 761 18.84 -6.29 -9.28
N ASP A 762 19.82 -5.75 -9.99
CA ASP A 762 20.95 -5.00 -9.44
C ASP A 762 21.30 -3.79 -10.30
N GLN A 763 21.95 -2.79 -9.69
CA GLN A 763 22.44 -1.59 -10.38
C GLN A 763 23.59 -1.86 -11.35
N ALA A 764 24.30 -3.00 -11.18
CA ALA A 764 25.33 -3.44 -12.10
C ALA A 764 24.79 -4.06 -13.39
N ASN A 765 23.50 -4.37 -13.43
CA ASN A 765 22.82 -5.07 -14.53
C ASN A 765 23.43 -6.45 -14.81
N THR A 766 23.69 -7.21 -13.75
CA THR A 766 24.25 -8.56 -13.82
C THR A 766 23.27 -9.68 -13.53
N ALA A 767 22.16 -9.40 -12.85
CA ALA A 767 21.10 -10.34 -12.53
C ALA A 767 19.75 -9.85 -13.09
N ARG A 768 18.91 -10.77 -13.60
CA ARG A 768 17.65 -10.40 -14.23
C ARG A 768 16.51 -11.34 -13.88
N ALA A 769 15.35 -10.77 -13.54
CA ALA A 769 14.08 -11.48 -13.47
C ALA A 769 13.38 -11.44 -14.84
N PRO A 770 12.71 -12.55 -15.27
CA PRO A 770 11.97 -12.58 -16.51
C PRO A 770 10.69 -11.72 -16.45
N ALA A 771 10.04 -11.58 -17.64
CA ALA A 771 8.75 -10.94 -17.73
C ALA A 771 7.68 -11.74 -16.96
N THR A 772 6.79 -11.02 -16.29
CA THR A 772 5.62 -11.59 -15.60
C THR A 772 4.36 -11.36 -16.42
N VAL A 773 3.50 -12.37 -16.46
CA VAL A 773 2.15 -12.30 -17.05
C VAL A 773 1.22 -13.06 -16.11
N GLU A 774 0.10 -12.45 -15.74
CA GLU A 774 -0.89 -13.05 -14.88
C GLU A 774 -2.28 -12.81 -15.46
N PHE A 775 -3.06 -13.85 -15.61
CA PHE A 775 -4.45 -13.80 -16.03
C PHE A 775 -5.36 -14.18 -14.87
N ASP A 776 -6.29 -13.29 -14.57
CA ASP A 776 -7.27 -13.49 -13.51
C ASP A 776 -8.69 -13.45 -14.07
N ALA A 777 -9.62 -14.11 -13.39
CA ALA A 777 -11.02 -14.09 -13.77
C ALA A 777 -11.93 -14.11 -12.55
N MET A 778 -13.16 -13.63 -12.75
CA MET A 778 -14.20 -13.62 -11.74
C MET A 778 -15.56 -13.94 -12.36
N VAL A 779 -16.36 -14.69 -11.62
CA VAL A 779 -17.79 -14.83 -11.89
C VAL A 779 -18.56 -14.63 -10.60
N SER A 780 -19.65 -13.87 -10.65
CA SER A 780 -20.51 -13.71 -9.49
C SER A 780 -21.99 -13.70 -9.88
N HIS A 781 -22.82 -14.15 -8.95
CA HIS A 781 -24.27 -14.14 -9.05
C HIS A 781 -24.87 -13.46 -7.82
N ARG A 782 -25.89 -12.65 -8.02
CA ARG A 782 -26.66 -11.96 -6.99
C ARG A 782 -28.04 -12.60 -6.90
N PHE A 783 -28.32 -13.28 -5.79
CA PHE A 783 -29.61 -13.95 -5.60
C PHE A 783 -30.76 -12.95 -5.42
N ASP A 784 -30.48 -11.89 -4.66
CA ASP A 784 -31.38 -10.78 -4.40
C ASP A 784 -30.58 -9.49 -4.14
N ASN A 785 -31.18 -8.49 -3.52
CA ASN A 785 -30.46 -7.27 -3.16
C ASN A 785 -29.49 -7.44 -1.99
N HIS A 786 -29.55 -8.57 -1.29
CA HIS A 786 -28.80 -8.80 -0.05
C HIS A 786 -27.67 -9.82 -0.23
N TRP A 787 -27.86 -10.87 -1.04
CA TRP A 787 -26.92 -11.96 -1.13
C TRP A 787 -26.23 -12.07 -2.48
N ARG A 788 -24.90 -12.18 -2.43
CA ARG A 788 -24.06 -12.41 -3.60
C ARG A 788 -23.10 -13.56 -3.34
N VAL A 789 -22.91 -14.43 -4.33
CA VAL A 789 -21.83 -15.39 -4.38
C VAL A 789 -20.86 -15.04 -5.51
N ALA A 790 -19.60 -15.29 -5.31
CA ALA A 790 -18.58 -15.06 -6.32
C ALA A 790 -17.49 -16.14 -6.27
N MET A 791 -16.86 -16.38 -7.40
CA MET A 791 -15.64 -17.15 -7.54
C MET A 791 -14.61 -16.29 -8.25
N ASN A 792 -13.45 -16.16 -7.62
CA ASN A 792 -12.26 -15.53 -8.19
C ASN A 792 -11.23 -16.63 -8.50
N ALA A 793 -10.59 -16.52 -9.65
CA ALA A 793 -9.52 -17.39 -10.08
C ALA A 793 -8.30 -16.53 -10.45
N TYR A 794 -7.15 -16.83 -9.86
CA TYR A 794 -5.91 -16.08 -10.04
C TYR A 794 -4.86 -16.96 -10.71
N ASN A 795 -4.00 -16.33 -11.52
CA ASN A 795 -2.94 -17.00 -12.27
C ASN A 795 -3.45 -18.23 -13.03
N LEU A 796 -4.46 -18.04 -13.89
CA LEU A 796 -5.21 -19.11 -14.56
C LEU A 796 -4.33 -20.09 -15.37
N ASP A 797 -3.28 -19.62 -15.98
CA ASP A 797 -2.31 -20.42 -16.74
C ASP A 797 -1.25 -21.08 -15.84
N ASN A 798 -1.29 -20.83 -14.52
CA ASN A 798 -0.33 -21.35 -13.53
C ASN A 798 1.13 -21.02 -13.89
N ARG A 799 1.33 -19.85 -14.46
CA ARG A 799 2.67 -19.41 -14.87
C ARG A 799 3.54 -19.13 -13.64
N LEU A 800 4.83 -19.43 -13.76
CA LEU A 800 5.81 -19.03 -12.78
C LEU A 800 6.15 -17.54 -13.00
N ASN A 801 5.60 -16.70 -12.16
CA ASN A 801 5.88 -15.27 -12.06
C ASN A 801 6.67 -14.98 -10.80
N TYR A 802 7.23 -13.76 -10.69
CA TYR A 802 7.97 -13.31 -9.53
C TYR A 802 7.37 -12.01 -9.01
N GLY A 803 6.93 -12.01 -7.74
CA GLY A 803 6.29 -10.89 -7.07
C GLY A 803 7.33 -9.93 -6.50
N SER A 804 8.09 -10.39 -5.52
CA SER A 804 9.07 -9.58 -4.81
C SER A 804 10.48 -9.78 -5.39
N LEU A 805 11.27 -8.71 -5.41
CA LEU A 805 12.55 -8.64 -6.11
C LEU A 805 13.67 -8.21 -5.15
N PHE A 806 14.75 -8.97 -5.15
CA PHE A 806 15.99 -8.65 -4.44
C PHE A 806 17.16 -8.65 -5.43
N SER A 807 18.31 -8.15 -5.03
CA SER A 807 19.49 -8.13 -5.90
C SER A 807 20.00 -9.52 -6.32
N ASN A 808 19.84 -10.51 -5.47
CA ASN A 808 20.40 -11.86 -5.67
C ASN A 808 19.40 -13.00 -5.51
N ARG A 809 18.09 -12.68 -5.40
CA ARG A 809 17.00 -13.64 -5.27
C ARG A 809 15.66 -13.03 -5.69
N VAL A 810 14.66 -13.85 -5.87
CA VAL A 810 13.30 -13.42 -6.23
C VAL A 810 12.28 -14.34 -5.58
N THR A 811 11.13 -13.80 -5.19
CA THR A 811 10.03 -14.59 -4.63
C THR A 811 9.08 -15.04 -5.73
N PRO A 812 8.88 -16.34 -5.95
CA PRO A 812 7.86 -16.86 -6.84
C PRO A 812 6.47 -16.36 -6.41
N SER A 813 5.70 -15.81 -7.34
CA SER A 813 4.30 -15.40 -7.10
C SER A 813 3.41 -16.60 -6.80
N ILE A 814 2.24 -16.33 -6.25
CA ILE A 814 1.21 -17.33 -5.94
C ILE A 814 0.89 -18.17 -7.19
N GLY A 815 0.77 -19.48 -7.01
CA GLY A 815 0.32 -20.42 -8.04
C GLY A 815 -1.16 -20.23 -8.36
N ARG A 816 -1.67 -20.92 -9.40
CA ARG A 816 -3.09 -20.89 -9.73
C ARG A 816 -3.93 -21.20 -8.49
N SER A 817 -4.87 -20.31 -8.18
CA SER A 817 -5.71 -20.42 -7.00
C SER A 817 -7.14 -20.01 -7.28
N PHE A 818 -8.06 -20.55 -6.50
CA PHE A 818 -9.50 -20.30 -6.61
C PHE A 818 -10.03 -19.92 -5.23
N LEU A 819 -10.79 -18.82 -5.16
CA LEU A 819 -11.47 -18.36 -3.96
C LEU A 819 -12.98 -18.26 -4.22
N PHE A 820 -13.76 -18.79 -3.28
CA PHE A 820 -15.21 -18.66 -3.26
C PHE A 820 -15.63 -17.67 -2.19
N ASN A 821 -16.50 -16.75 -2.54
CA ASN A 821 -16.93 -15.67 -1.69
C ASN A 821 -18.45 -15.69 -1.54
N VAL A 822 -18.91 -15.46 -0.33
CA VAL A 822 -20.33 -15.20 -0.02
C VAL A 822 -20.40 -13.84 0.67
N SER A 823 -21.22 -12.96 0.15
CA SER A 823 -21.42 -11.61 0.69
C SER A 823 -22.87 -11.41 1.06
N ALA A 824 -23.10 -10.81 2.23
CA ALA A 824 -24.41 -10.32 2.66
C ALA A 824 -24.36 -8.81 2.84
N GLN A 825 -25.38 -8.08 2.37
CA GLN A 825 -25.47 -6.62 2.48
C GLN A 825 -26.90 -6.20 2.81
N TYR A 826 -27.06 -5.31 3.81
CA TYR A 826 -28.34 -4.82 4.29
C TYR A 826 -28.33 -3.30 4.49
#